data_14286ea3b01f77e242c50530b739012e
#
_entry.id   14286ea3b01f77e242c50530b739012e
#
_cell.length_a   1.000
_cell.length_b   1.000
_cell.length_c   1.000
_cell.angle_alpha   90.00
_cell.angle_beta   90.00
_cell.angle_gamma   90.00
#
_symmetry.space_group_name_H-M   'P 1'
#
loop_
_entity.id
_entity.type
_entity.pdbx_description
1 polymer ?
#
loop_
_entity_poly.entity_id
_entity_poly.type
_entity_poly.pdbx_seq_one_letter_code
_entity_poly.pdbx_strand_id
1 'polypeptide(L)'
;MMKRFYTAIVRRRRLVLAVFALAAVLSVFAVRQVKVDYDINDYLPPESPSTTAIEVMNGAFTGGIPNMRVMVRDVTVPQALEYKEKLAAIDGVSSVAWLDDSLDVTVPLQMQDTATVESYYKDGCALFTVTVEDEKRLEAVAAVRDLIGEGNALEGAAVSTAVATNSTVTEVAKIAAIAVVYVLFILILTTDSWAEPLLVLTGLGAAILLNNGTNLIFGTISFVTNAAGSILQLAVSLDYSVFLIHRFAECRAENPDASPEECMVDALCRSTGSILSSGLTTVIGFLALVLMQFQIGPDLGLALAKGVVLSLVTVFTFMPALTLACYKWMDKTHHRPLLPSFDKFGRFVARIMLPMALVLVILMVPSYLASNSNQYYYGAAHMFGENTRLGADTAAIEETFGRSDTYVVLVPEGDTATQQKLSDALHAIPEVTGILSYVDNAGASIPPEFVPGDTLRLLVSGGYTRMVLTVDADTEGDGAFALVERVRATVQQYYPDNYYLAGQGVSTYDLMDTITADMVKVNLLAIGAVFLILLLMKRQLLLPIILVLSIETAIWINLAIPYFRGQYVFYIAYLIISSVQLGATVDYAILFSDRYQEFRETLGRKEAVAATVSAVTTSVSTTGSAMAVVGFLMGAISTNQLLGQLGNFLGVGSLVSLAIVLSALPGFLYLADPLIIKKKKQPKEA
;
A
#
# COMPACT_ATOMS: atom_id res chain seq x y z
N MET A 1 -30.69 -17.92 20.10
CA MET A 1 -29.63 -18.67 19.39
C MET A 1 -28.23 -18.21 19.84
N MET A 2 -27.89 -16.94 19.81
CA MET A 2 -26.59 -16.38 20.23
C MET A 2 -26.16 -16.76 21.66
N LYS A 3 -27.04 -16.64 22.64
CA LYS A 3 -26.72 -17.00 24.03
C LYS A 3 -26.27 -18.46 24.18
N ARG A 4 -26.90 -19.39 23.46
CA ARG A 4 -26.50 -20.84 23.46
C ARG A 4 -25.13 -21.05 22.82
N PHE A 5 -24.81 -20.31 21.74
CA PHE A 5 -23.52 -20.35 21.07
C PHE A 5 -22.41 -19.89 22.00
N TYR A 6 -22.54 -18.71 22.60
CA TYR A 6 -21.54 -18.18 23.52
C TYR A 6 -21.37 -19.00 24.79
N THR A 7 -22.48 -19.53 25.32
CA THR A 7 -22.40 -20.46 26.45
C THR A 7 -21.57 -21.72 26.11
N ALA A 8 -21.69 -22.23 24.88
CA ALA A 8 -20.91 -23.38 24.44
C ALA A 8 -19.40 -23.05 24.32
N ILE A 9 -19.05 -21.86 23.80
CA ILE A 9 -17.66 -21.38 23.72
C ILE A 9 -17.05 -21.24 25.13
N VAL A 10 -17.74 -20.54 26.02
CA VAL A 10 -17.29 -20.33 27.41
C VAL A 10 -17.10 -21.67 28.14
N ARG A 11 -18.01 -22.60 27.96
CA ARG A 11 -17.95 -23.94 28.59
C ARG A 11 -16.78 -24.76 28.07
N ARG A 12 -16.42 -24.61 26.77
CA ARG A 12 -15.32 -25.34 26.11
C ARG A 12 -14.04 -24.52 26.01
N ARG A 13 -13.83 -23.51 26.86
CA ARG A 13 -12.72 -22.56 26.79
C ARG A 13 -11.34 -23.22 26.66
N ARG A 14 -11.08 -24.36 27.34
CA ARG A 14 -9.80 -25.08 27.25
C ARG A 14 -9.56 -25.61 25.85
N LEU A 15 -10.60 -26.13 25.19
CA LEU A 15 -10.51 -26.62 23.80
C LEU A 15 -10.23 -25.45 22.84
N VAL A 16 -10.92 -24.31 23.01
CA VAL A 16 -10.70 -23.10 22.21
C VAL A 16 -9.25 -22.63 22.32
N LEU A 17 -8.71 -22.54 23.54
CA LEU A 17 -7.31 -22.16 23.77
C LEU A 17 -6.33 -23.14 23.12
N ALA A 18 -6.59 -24.46 23.23
CA ALA A 18 -5.73 -25.49 22.61
C ALA A 18 -5.75 -25.41 21.07
N VAL A 19 -6.93 -25.18 20.45
CA VAL A 19 -7.06 -25.02 18.99
C VAL A 19 -6.32 -23.78 18.50
N PHE A 20 -6.46 -22.66 19.19
CA PHE A 20 -5.74 -21.44 18.82
C PHE A 20 -4.22 -21.57 19.01
N ALA A 21 -3.77 -22.24 20.07
CA ALA A 21 -2.35 -22.52 20.28
C ALA A 21 -1.77 -23.40 19.16
N LEU A 22 -2.50 -24.46 18.76
CA LEU A 22 -2.10 -25.31 17.64
C LEU A 22 -2.08 -24.53 16.32
N ALA A 23 -3.13 -23.73 16.04
CA ALA A 23 -3.20 -22.90 14.85
C ALA A 23 -2.07 -21.86 14.80
N ALA A 24 -1.72 -21.25 15.94
CA ALA A 24 -0.60 -20.33 16.04
C ALA A 24 0.74 -21.01 15.72
N VAL A 25 0.99 -22.21 16.25
CA VAL A 25 2.19 -22.98 15.93
C VAL A 25 2.26 -23.28 14.43
N LEU A 26 1.18 -23.76 13.83
CA LEU A 26 1.13 -24.03 12.38
C LEU A 26 1.37 -22.76 11.56
N SER A 27 0.82 -21.61 12.00
CA SER A 27 1.01 -20.33 11.32
C SER A 27 2.46 -19.88 11.35
N VAL A 28 3.23 -20.13 12.41
CA VAL A 28 4.68 -19.79 12.47
C VAL A 28 5.46 -20.51 11.36
N PHE A 29 5.12 -21.75 11.07
CA PHE A 29 5.74 -22.48 9.97
C PHE A 29 5.25 -21.99 8.60
N ALA A 30 3.96 -21.68 8.48
CA ALA A 30 3.35 -21.23 7.23
C ALA A 30 3.87 -19.84 6.79
N VAL A 31 4.06 -18.89 7.72
CA VAL A 31 4.60 -17.55 7.42
C VAL A 31 5.95 -17.61 6.68
N ARG A 32 6.80 -18.60 7.02
CA ARG A 32 8.12 -18.75 6.38
C ARG A 32 8.05 -19.21 4.93
N GLN A 33 6.90 -19.69 4.47
CA GLN A 33 6.70 -20.20 3.12
C GLN A 33 5.98 -19.18 2.22
N VAL A 34 5.48 -18.08 2.78
CA VAL A 34 4.85 -16.98 2.03
C VAL A 34 5.93 -16.26 1.24
N LYS A 35 5.76 -16.20 -0.07
CA LYS A 35 6.63 -15.43 -0.96
C LYS A 35 6.15 -13.99 -1.03
N VAL A 36 7.09 -13.04 -1.10
CA VAL A 36 6.80 -11.61 -1.24
C VAL A 36 7.44 -11.12 -2.52
N ASP A 37 6.65 -10.46 -3.34
CA ASP A 37 7.11 -9.82 -4.55
C ASP A 37 7.27 -8.31 -4.32
N TYR A 38 8.39 -7.76 -4.77
CA TYR A 38 8.81 -6.38 -4.57
C TYR A 38 8.80 -5.56 -5.88
N ASP A 39 8.50 -6.19 -7.02
CA ASP A 39 8.38 -5.49 -8.29
C ASP A 39 6.94 -4.97 -8.47
N ILE A 40 6.80 -3.65 -8.63
CA ILE A 40 5.49 -3.03 -8.80
C ILE A 40 4.86 -3.34 -10.15
N ASN A 41 5.70 -3.59 -11.17
CA ASN A 41 5.25 -3.85 -12.53
C ASN A 41 4.63 -5.25 -12.68
N ASP A 42 5.01 -6.21 -11.83
CA ASP A 42 4.45 -7.57 -11.82
C ASP A 42 2.96 -7.59 -11.39
N TYR A 43 2.46 -6.46 -10.85
CA TYR A 43 1.06 -6.28 -10.47
C TYR A 43 0.19 -5.62 -11.55
N LEU A 44 0.74 -5.32 -12.72
CA LEU A 44 -0.06 -4.92 -13.88
C LEU A 44 -0.98 -6.08 -14.32
N PRO A 45 -2.17 -5.79 -14.88
CA PRO A 45 -2.99 -6.83 -15.47
C PRO A 45 -2.22 -7.61 -16.54
N PRO A 46 -2.43 -8.94 -16.64
CA PRO A 46 -1.78 -9.74 -17.68
C PRO A 46 -2.08 -9.27 -19.10
N GLU A 47 -3.25 -8.65 -19.32
CA GLU A 47 -3.66 -8.11 -20.62
C GLU A 47 -3.07 -6.72 -20.91
N SER A 48 -2.31 -6.11 -20.01
CA SER A 48 -1.65 -4.82 -20.27
C SER A 48 -0.67 -4.92 -21.44
N PRO A 49 -0.63 -3.92 -22.34
CA PRO A 49 0.22 -3.98 -23.52
C PRO A 49 1.69 -4.22 -23.20
N SER A 50 2.22 -3.54 -22.16
CA SER A 50 3.62 -3.71 -21.72
C SER A 50 3.88 -5.07 -21.10
N THR A 51 2.95 -5.62 -20.30
CA THR A 51 3.08 -6.98 -19.73
C THR A 51 3.13 -8.03 -20.82
N THR A 52 2.20 -7.96 -21.78
CA THR A 52 2.19 -8.84 -22.97
C THR A 52 3.49 -8.69 -23.78
N ALA A 53 3.99 -7.46 -23.95
CA ALA A 53 5.22 -7.21 -24.68
C ALA A 53 6.45 -7.84 -24.00
N ILE A 54 6.55 -7.74 -22.68
CA ILE A 54 7.63 -8.36 -21.88
C ILE A 54 7.55 -9.89 -21.98
N GLU A 55 6.35 -10.47 -21.89
CA GLU A 55 6.16 -11.92 -22.01
C GLU A 55 6.59 -12.44 -23.39
N VAL A 56 6.15 -11.79 -24.47
CA VAL A 56 6.57 -12.14 -25.84
C VAL A 56 8.08 -11.98 -26.01
N MET A 57 8.65 -10.91 -25.49
CA MET A 57 10.10 -10.67 -25.58
C MET A 57 10.89 -11.75 -24.85
N ASN A 58 10.52 -12.08 -23.60
CA ASN A 58 11.21 -13.11 -22.82
C ASN A 58 11.05 -14.52 -23.43
N GLY A 59 9.95 -14.76 -24.16
CA GLY A 59 9.74 -16.01 -24.88
C GLY A 59 10.54 -16.11 -26.18
N ALA A 60 10.79 -14.98 -26.85
CA ALA A 60 11.46 -14.94 -28.18
C ALA A 60 12.96 -14.68 -28.10
N PHE A 61 13.43 -13.90 -27.13
CA PHE A 61 14.82 -13.45 -27.02
C PHE A 61 15.47 -13.90 -25.73
N THR A 62 16.74 -14.24 -25.80
CA THR A 62 17.61 -14.43 -24.63
C THR A 62 18.25 -13.09 -24.25
N GLY A 63 18.38 -12.79 -22.95
CA GLY A 63 19.12 -11.62 -22.46
C GLY A 63 18.28 -10.45 -21.94
N GLY A 64 16.95 -10.55 -21.94
CA GLY A 64 16.07 -9.60 -21.26
C GLY A 64 16.14 -8.14 -21.74
N ILE A 65 15.54 -7.24 -20.98
CA ILE A 65 15.70 -5.77 -21.09
C ILE A 65 16.79 -5.33 -20.10
N PRO A 66 17.72 -4.45 -20.49
CA PRO A 66 18.62 -3.84 -19.52
C PRO A 66 17.84 -3.22 -18.36
N ASN A 67 18.20 -3.58 -17.13
CA ASN A 67 17.47 -3.21 -15.94
C ASN A 67 18.36 -2.64 -14.81
N MET A 68 19.66 -2.43 -15.11
CA MET A 68 20.62 -1.83 -14.20
C MET A 68 21.63 -0.98 -14.97
N ARG A 69 21.95 0.22 -14.49
CA ARG A 69 23.04 1.07 -14.94
C ARG A 69 24.11 1.13 -13.85
N VAL A 70 25.37 0.97 -14.24
CA VAL A 70 26.52 0.93 -13.33
C VAL A 70 27.50 2.01 -13.74
N MET A 71 27.70 3.03 -12.92
CA MET A 71 28.69 4.07 -13.16
C MET A 71 29.95 3.82 -12.31
N VAL A 72 31.09 3.74 -12.98
CA VAL A 72 32.40 3.64 -12.34
C VAL A 72 33.21 4.90 -12.67
N ARG A 73 33.72 5.58 -11.64
CA ARG A 73 34.42 6.85 -11.75
C ARG A 73 35.93 6.66 -11.78
N ASP A 74 36.63 7.66 -12.31
CA ASP A 74 38.08 7.75 -12.37
C ASP A 74 38.74 6.53 -13.04
N VAL A 75 38.17 6.06 -14.14
CA VAL A 75 38.67 4.90 -14.89
C VAL A 75 39.14 5.28 -16.28
N THR A 76 40.16 4.62 -16.76
CA THR A 76 40.61 4.66 -18.15
C THR A 76 39.86 3.63 -19.00
N VAL A 77 39.86 3.78 -20.35
CA VAL A 77 39.21 2.82 -21.27
C VAL A 77 39.66 1.37 -21.02
N PRO A 78 40.96 1.04 -20.84
CA PRO A 78 41.36 -0.34 -20.52
C PRO A 78 40.82 -0.84 -19.17
N GLN A 79 40.74 0.02 -18.16
CA GLN A 79 40.18 -0.35 -16.88
C GLN A 79 38.65 -0.55 -16.96
N ALA A 80 37.96 0.24 -17.77
CA ALA A 80 36.53 0.05 -18.03
C ALA A 80 36.25 -1.29 -18.71
N LEU A 81 37.08 -1.71 -19.68
CA LEU A 81 36.97 -3.05 -20.27
C LEU A 81 37.17 -4.17 -19.26
N GLU A 82 38.13 -4.01 -18.32
CA GLU A 82 38.35 -4.96 -17.22
C GLU A 82 37.11 -5.01 -16.28
N TYR A 83 36.47 -3.86 -15.98
CA TYR A 83 35.21 -3.83 -15.23
C TYR A 83 34.08 -4.53 -15.98
N LYS A 84 33.96 -4.33 -17.30
CA LYS A 84 32.98 -5.03 -18.14
C LYS A 84 33.10 -6.54 -18.01
N GLU A 85 34.33 -7.07 -18.14
CA GLU A 85 34.61 -8.52 -18.00
C GLU A 85 34.24 -9.03 -16.60
N LYS A 86 34.59 -8.29 -15.54
CA LYS A 86 34.27 -8.65 -14.16
C LYS A 86 32.78 -8.61 -13.88
N LEU A 87 32.06 -7.62 -14.39
CA LEU A 87 30.61 -7.51 -14.29
C LEU A 87 29.93 -8.68 -15.00
N ALA A 88 30.37 -9.03 -16.21
CA ALA A 88 29.83 -10.15 -16.97
C ALA A 88 30.09 -11.53 -16.33
N ALA A 89 31.12 -11.63 -15.47
CA ALA A 89 31.44 -12.86 -14.75
C ALA A 89 30.58 -13.07 -13.46
N ILE A 90 29.78 -12.10 -13.06
CA ILE A 90 28.91 -12.20 -11.88
C ILE A 90 27.72 -13.12 -12.19
N ASP A 91 27.47 -14.10 -11.33
CA ASP A 91 26.32 -14.99 -11.44
C ASP A 91 25.01 -14.19 -11.31
N GLY A 92 24.10 -14.39 -12.27
CA GLY A 92 22.86 -13.63 -12.41
C GLY A 92 22.96 -12.39 -13.29
N VAL A 93 24.14 -12.04 -13.82
CA VAL A 93 24.31 -11.04 -14.89
C VAL A 93 24.25 -11.75 -16.22
N SER A 94 23.24 -11.45 -17.03
CA SER A 94 23.03 -12.09 -18.36
C SER A 94 23.72 -11.34 -19.49
N SER A 95 23.87 -10.01 -19.39
CA SER A 95 24.59 -9.20 -20.39
C SER A 95 25.14 -7.92 -19.77
N VAL A 96 26.26 -7.43 -20.34
CA VAL A 96 26.85 -6.13 -20.01
C VAL A 96 27.20 -5.44 -21.32
N ALA A 97 26.62 -4.28 -21.57
CA ALA A 97 26.92 -3.45 -22.71
C ALA A 97 27.72 -2.21 -22.31
N TRP A 98 28.69 -1.83 -23.12
CA TRP A 98 29.50 -0.62 -22.95
C TRP A 98 29.95 -0.09 -24.32
N LEU A 99 30.77 0.93 -24.35
CA LEU A 99 31.25 1.66 -25.53
C LEU A 99 31.82 0.75 -26.63
N ASP A 100 32.54 -0.32 -26.29
CA ASP A 100 33.17 -1.27 -27.22
C ASP A 100 32.17 -2.12 -28.02
N ASP A 101 30.91 -2.20 -27.58
CA ASP A 101 29.84 -2.85 -28.33
C ASP A 101 29.29 -1.94 -29.47
N SER A 102 29.53 -0.63 -29.37
CA SER A 102 29.02 0.39 -30.29
C SER A 102 30.13 0.96 -31.19
N LEU A 103 31.35 1.11 -30.66
CA LEU A 103 32.49 1.73 -31.34
C LEU A 103 33.78 0.93 -31.14
N ASP A 104 34.71 1.05 -32.10
CA ASP A 104 36.03 0.44 -31.97
C ASP A 104 36.93 1.24 -31.01
N VAL A 105 37.00 0.81 -29.78
CA VAL A 105 37.75 1.48 -28.68
C VAL A 105 39.29 1.44 -28.87
N THR A 106 39.78 0.76 -29.94
CA THR A 106 41.21 0.82 -30.34
C THR A 106 41.54 2.10 -31.11
N VAL A 107 40.53 2.76 -31.67
CA VAL A 107 40.63 4.07 -32.30
C VAL A 107 40.53 5.17 -31.24
N PRO A 108 41.39 6.23 -31.29
CA PRO A 108 41.29 7.33 -30.34
C PRO A 108 39.88 7.91 -30.27
N LEU A 109 39.34 8.06 -29.04
CA LEU A 109 37.95 8.50 -28.82
C LEU A 109 37.64 9.86 -29.45
N GLN A 110 38.65 10.74 -29.57
CA GLN A 110 38.52 12.05 -30.22
C GLN A 110 38.26 11.99 -31.72
N MET A 111 38.45 10.84 -32.35
CA MET A 111 38.20 10.59 -33.78
C MET A 111 36.88 9.89 -34.04
N GLN A 112 36.13 9.60 -32.96
CA GLN A 112 34.86 8.87 -33.06
C GLN A 112 33.69 9.84 -32.81
N ASP A 113 32.46 9.33 -32.96
CA ASP A 113 31.26 10.10 -32.70
C ASP A 113 31.18 10.50 -31.23
N THR A 114 31.29 11.79 -30.99
CA THR A 114 31.33 12.36 -29.61
C THR A 114 30.08 12.03 -28.84
N ALA A 115 28.89 12.06 -29.46
CA ALA A 115 27.64 11.79 -28.80
C ALA A 115 27.56 10.35 -28.26
N THR A 116 27.98 9.38 -29.10
CA THR A 116 28.06 7.97 -28.72
C THR A 116 29.11 7.75 -27.62
N VAL A 117 30.29 8.39 -27.74
CA VAL A 117 31.32 8.28 -26.67
C VAL A 117 30.79 8.82 -25.35
N GLU A 118 30.22 10.03 -25.33
CA GLU A 118 29.75 10.67 -24.09
C GLU A 118 28.55 9.94 -23.44
N SER A 119 27.80 9.13 -24.16
CA SER A 119 26.73 8.31 -23.58
C SER A 119 27.22 7.12 -22.75
N TYR A 120 28.46 6.67 -22.99
CA TYR A 120 29.08 5.54 -22.26
C TYR A 120 30.33 5.89 -21.48
N TYR A 121 31.05 6.96 -21.88
CA TYR A 121 32.28 7.39 -21.24
C TYR A 121 32.44 8.90 -21.28
N LYS A 122 32.32 9.54 -20.12
CA LYS A 122 32.37 10.99 -19.98
C LYS A 122 33.11 11.39 -18.69
N ASP A 123 33.99 12.39 -18.77
CA ASP A 123 34.73 12.94 -17.62
C ASP A 123 35.46 11.90 -16.78
N GLY A 124 36.01 10.86 -17.42
CA GLY A 124 36.66 9.73 -16.72
C GLY A 124 35.72 8.77 -16.04
N CYS A 125 34.42 8.89 -16.25
CA CYS A 125 33.41 7.98 -15.74
C CYS A 125 32.98 7.02 -16.87
N ALA A 126 32.90 5.72 -16.57
CA ALA A 126 32.34 4.70 -17.47
C ALA A 126 30.94 4.31 -17.00
N LEU A 127 29.98 4.28 -17.91
CA LEU A 127 28.60 3.85 -17.67
C LEU A 127 28.33 2.54 -18.40
N PHE A 128 28.08 1.49 -17.62
CA PHE A 128 27.71 0.17 -18.13
C PHE A 128 26.20 -0.02 -18.05
N THR A 129 25.64 -0.59 -19.09
CA THR A 129 24.24 -1.04 -19.13
C THR A 129 24.20 -2.55 -18.91
N VAL A 130 23.56 -2.98 -17.84
CA VAL A 130 23.62 -4.37 -17.37
C VAL A 130 22.22 -4.96 -17.32
N THR A 131 22.09 -6.22 -17.71
CA THR A 131 20.87 -7.01 -17.54
C THR A 131 21.08 -8.05 -16.45
N VAL A 132 20.24 -8.01 -15.45
CA VAL A 132 20.26 -8.93 -14.30
C VAL A 132 19.04 -9.84 -14.37
N GLU A 133 19.25 -11.15 -14.13
CA GLU A 133 18.18 -12.14 -14.04
C GLU A 133 17.32 -11.94 -12.79
N ASP A 134 15.99 -12.01 -12.93
CA ASP A 134 15.07 -11.78 -11.83
C ASP A 134 15.26 -12.74 -10.66
N GLU A 135 15.52 -14.01 -10.93
CA GLU A 135 15.70 -15.04 -9.91
C GLU A 135 16.93 -14.81 -9.01
N LYS A 136 18.00 -14.18 -9.55
CA LYS A 136 19.28 -13.93 -8.87
C LYS A 136 19.53 -12.45 -8.55
N ARG A 137 18.52 -11.61 -8.72
CA ARG A 137 18.59 -10.15 -8.63
C ARG A 137 19.29 -9.67 -7.35
N LEU A 138 18.90 -10.20 -6.20
CA LEU A 138 19.45 -9.77 -4.90
C LEU A 138 20.96 -10.04 -4.79
N GLU A 139 21.38 -11.23 -5.20
CA GLU A 139 22.77 -11.67 -5.12
C GLU A 139 23.63 -10.94 -6.14
N ALA A 140 23.14 -10.79 -7.38
CA ALA A 140 23.82 -10.09 -8.44
C ALA A 140 24.03 -8.60 -8.12
N VAL A 141 22.99 -7.88 -7.67
CA VAL A 141 23.09 -6.46 -7.29
C VAL A 141 24.07 -6.26 -6.12
N ALA A 142 24.05 -7.16 -5.12
CA ALA A 142 25.00 -7.11 -4.02
C ALA A 142 26.45 -7.36 -4.52
N ALA A 143 26.67 -8.35 -5.38
CA ALA A 143 28.00 -8.65 -5.94
C ALA A 143 28.52 -7.52 -6.81
N VAL A 144 27.65 -6.88 -7.62
CA VAL A 144 28.00 -5.68 -8.40
C VAL A 144 28.41 -4.54 -7.47
N ARG A 145 27.66 -4.29 -6.41
CA ARG A 145 28.00 -3.25 -5.41
C ARG A 145 29.34 -3.52 -4.76
N ASP A 146 29.60 -4.75 -4.36
CA ASP A 146 30.90 -5.14 -3.75
C ASP A 146 32.06 -4.97 -4.74
N LEU A 147 31.83 -5.28 -6.03
CA LEU A 147 32.85 -5.14 -7.07
C LEU A 147 33.22 -3.68 -7.32
N ILE A 148 32.20 -2.79 -7.45
CA ILE A 148 32.47 -1.38 -7.78
C ILE A 148 32.79 -0.54 -6.56
N GLY A 149 32.41 -0.96 -5.35
CA GLY A 149 32.65 -0.25 -4.09
C GLY A 149 31.73 0.97 -3.86
N GLU A 150 31.96 1.62 -2.72
CA GLU A 150 31.09 2.71 -2.23
C GLU A 150 31.23 4.04 -2.98
N GLY A 151 32.32 4.24 -3.71
CA GLY A 151 32.58 5.48 -4.47
C GLY A 151 31.83 5.59 -5.80
N ASN A 152 31.25 4.49 -6.25
CA ASN A 152 30.59 4.35 -7.55
C ASN A 152 29.07 4.23 -7.39
N ALA A 153 28.32 4.33 -8.49
CA ALA A 153 26.87 4.45 -8.45
C ALA A 153 26.16 3.31 -9.21
N LEU A 154 24.98 2.93 -8.71
CA LEU A 154 24.07 1.94 -9.31
C LEU A 154 22.66 2.51 -9.36
N GLU A 155 21.98 2.30 -10.48
CA GLU A 155 20.54 2.61 -10.61
C GLU A 155 19.81 1.59 -11.46
N GLY A 156 18.50 1.72 -11.56
CA GLY A 156 17.62 0.91 -12.40
C GLY A 156 16.67 0.02 -11.61
N ALA A 157 15.75 -0.62 -12.31
CA ALA A 157 14.67 -1.42 -11.72
C ALA A 157 15.20 -2.58 -10.86
N ALA A 158 16.24 -3.28 -11.33
CA ALA A 158 16.85 -4.37 -10.56
C ALA A 158 17.41 -3.90 -9.21
N VAL A 159 18.03 -2.72 -9.18
CA VAL A 159 18.59 -2.14 -7.95
C VAL A 159 17.48 -1.69 -7.00
N SER A 160 16.46 -1.01 -7.53
CA SER A 160 15.31 -0.53 -6.75
C SER A 160 14.60 -1.69 -6.06
N THR A 161 14.33 -2.79 -6.79
CA THR A 161 13.68 -3.98 -6.24
C THR A 161 14.56 -4.68 -5.19
N ALA A 162 15.88 -4.78 -5.42
CA ALA A 162 16.81 -5.37 -4.45
C ALA A 162 16.89 -4.54 -3.15
N VAL A 163 16.95 -3.20 -3.26
CA VAL A 163 16.93 -2.30 -2.10
C VAL A 163 15.61 -2.37 -1.37
N ALA A 164 14.47 -2.38 -2.10
CA ALA A 164 13.14 -2.53 -1.51
C ALA A 164 13.01 -3.82 -0.70
N THR A 165 13.50 -4.94 -1.24
CA THR A 165 13.48 -6.25 -0.56
C THR A 165 14.24 -6.20 0.75
N ASN A 166 15.47 -5.70 0.75
CA ASN A 166 16.33 -5.70 1.94
C ASN A 166 15.89 -4.68 3.00
N SER A 167 15.43 -3.48 2.60
CA SER A 167 15.02 -2.44 3.53
C SER A 167 13.67 -2.77 4.18
N THR A 168 12.68 -3.21 3.41
CA THR A 168 11.31 -3.43 3.89
C THR A 168 11.26 -4.44 5.04
N VAL A 169 12.00 -5.55 4.96
CA VAL A 169 12.02 -6.58 6.01
C VAL A 169 12.48 -6.02 7.36
N THR A 170 13.56 -5.25 7.35
CA THR A 170 14.13 -4.67 8.57
C THR A 170 13.28 -3.52 9.11
N GLU A 171 12.72 -2.70 8.25
CA GLU A 171 11.88 -1.57 8.63
C GLU A 171 10.55 -2.02 9.22
N VAL A 172 9.86 -2.97 8.59
CA VAL A 172 8.60 -3.53 9.09
C VAL A 172 8.78 -4.13 10.48
N ALA A 173 9.88 -4.86 10.72
CA ALA A 173 10.17 -5.40 12.03
C ALA A 173 10.38 -4.31 13.10
N LYS A 174 11.10 -3.23 12.77
CA LYS A 174 11.30 -2.08 13.67
C LYS A 174 9.97 -1.35 13.94
N ILE A 175 9.18 -1.07 12.90
CA ILE A 175 7.87 -0.42 13.02
C ILE A 175 6.96 -1.25 13.91
N ALA A 176 6.86 -2.56 13.66
CA ALA A 176 6.02 -3.46 14.45
C ALA A 176 6.43 -3.50 15.93
N ALA A 177 7.74 -3.56 16.22
CA ALA A 177 8.24 -3.55 17.60
C ALA A 177 7.87 -2.26 18.34
N ILE A 178 8.07 -1.09 17.73
CA ILE A 178 7.74 0.19 18.34
C ILE A 178 6.21 0.35 18.45
N ALA A 179 5.46 -0.08 17.45
CA ALA A 179 4.00 -0.07 17.47
C ALA A 179 3.43 -0.87 18.65
N VAL A 180 3.95 -2.09 18.89
CA VAL A 180 3.53 -2.93 20.02
C VAL A 180 3.85 -2.25 21.36
N VAL A 181 5.00 -1.61 21.51
CA VAL A 181 5.36 -0.85 22.71
C VAL A 181 4.40 0.32 22.93
N TYR A 182 4.06 1.06 21.85
CA TYR A 182 3.10 2.16 21.94
C TYR A 182 1.69 1.67 22.28
N VAL A 183 1.22 0.59 21.63
CA VAL A 183 -0.09 -0.01 21.91
C VAL A 183 -0.14 -0.50 23.36
N LEU A 184 0.92 -1.12 23.85
CA LEU A 184 1.02 -1.49 25.27
C LEU A 184 0.90 -0.27 26.18
N PHE A 185 1.63 0.81 25.87
CA PHE A 185 1.61 2.05 26.64
C PHE A 185 0.20 2.67 26.69
N ILE A 186 -0.46 2.81 25.53
CA ILE A 186 -1.81 3.42 25.51
C ILE A 186 -2.85 2.52 26.20
N LEU A 187 -2.74 1.20 26.07
CA LEU A 187 -3.60 0.26 26.77
C LEU A 187 -3.42 0.36 28.30
N ILE A 188 -2.19 0.48 28.80
CA ILE A 188 -1.91 0.70 30.23
C ILE A 188 -2.62 1.97 30.74
N LEU A 189 -2.62 3.04 29.94
CA LEU A 189 -3.28 4.30 30.32
C LEU A 189 -4.81 4.20 30.33
N THR A 190 -5.40 3.34 29.52
CA THR A 190 -6.83 3.32 29.23
C THR A 190 -7.59 2.14 29.86
N THR A 191 -6.86 1.15 30.39
CA THR A 191 -7.45 0.00 31.10
C THR A 191 -7.33 0.17 32.61
N ASP A 192 -8.12 -0.62 33.36
CA ASP A 192 -8.17 -0.57 34.80
C ASP A 192 -7.37 -1.69 35.49
N SER A 193 -6.61 -2.49 34.71
CA SER A 193 -5.79 -3.59 35.23
C SER A 193 -4.52 -3.75 34.42
N TRP A 194 -3.38 -4.00 35.08
CA TRP A 194 -2.10 -4.27 34.43
C TRP A 194 -2.08 -5.56 33.60
N ALA A 195 -3.03 -6.48 33.84
CA ALA A 195 -3.15 -7.71 33.07
C ALA A 195 -3.90 -7.54 31.73
N GLU A 196 -4.84 -6.57 31.66
CA GLU A 196 -5.68 -6.36 30.48
C GLU A 196 -4.89 -6.05 29.22
N PRO A 197 -3.90 -5.13 29.21
CA PRO A 197 -3.07 -4.86 28.06
C PRO A 197 -2.41 -6.10 27.46
N LEU A 198 -1.90 -6.99 28.31
CA LEU A 198 -1.26 -8.23 27.88
C LEU A 198 -2.25 -9.21 27.27
N LEU A 199 -3.46 -9.28 27.79
CA LEU A 199 -4.54 -10.10 27.23
C LEU A 199 -4.96 -9.60 25.85
N VAL A 200 -5.14 -8.28 25.69
CA VAL A 200 -5.48 -7.66 24.41
C VAL A 200 -4.38 -7.93 23.39
N LEU A 201 -3.11 -7.67 23.75
CA LEU A 201 -1.97 -7.91 22.85
C LEU A 201 -1.82 -9.40 22.48
N THR A 202 -2.11 -10.31 23.40
CA THR A 202 -2.09 -11.75 23.10
C THR A 202 -3.17 -12.12 22.08
N GLY A 203 -4.38 -11.56 22.23
CA GLY A 203 -5.48 -11.74 21.27
C GLY A 203 -5.16 -11.19 19.89
N LEU A 204 -4.64 -9.96 19.83
CA LEU A 204 -4.21 -9.30 18.59
C LEU A 204 -3.06 -10.08 17.93
N GLY A 205 -2.04 -10.46 18.71
CA GLY A 205 -0.91 -11.24 18.22
C GLY A 205 -1.35 -12.58 17.62
N ALA A 206 -2.30 -13.27 18.26
CA ALA A 206 -2.87 -14.48 17.71
C ALA A 206 -3.59 -14.24 16.37
N ALA A 207 -4.42 -13.20 16.28
CA ALA A 207 -5.14 -12.87 15.06
C ALA A 207 -4.19 -12.49 13.90
N ILE A 208 -3.16 -11.67 14.17
CA ILE A 208 -2.14 -11.26 13.17
C ILE A 208 -1.33 -12.47 12.70
N LEU A 209 -0.89 -13.32 13.63
CA LEU A 209 -0.12 -14.52 13.31
C LEU A 209 -0.93 -15.48 12.43
N LEU A 210 -2.20 -15.69 12.75
CA LEU A 210 -3.11 -16.50 11.93
C LEU A 210 -3.32 -15.88 10.54
N ASN A 211 -3.46 -14.56 10.45
CA ASN A 211 -3.59 -13.89 9.18
C ASN A 211 -2.36 -14.05 8.31
N ASN A 212 -1.17 -13.78 8.86
CA ASN A 212 0.10 -13.91 8.13
C ASN A 212 0.37 -15.37 7.70
N GLY A 213 0.08 -16.34 8.57
CA GLY A 213 0.23 -17.75 8.21
C GLY A 213 -0.72 -18.22 7.12
N THR A 214 -1.95 -17.71 7.13
CA THR A 214 -2.95 -18.02 6.09
C THR A 214 -2.74 -17.26 4.78
N ASN A 215 -1.81 -16.28 4.70
CA ASN A 215 -1.41 -15.67 3.44
C ASN A 215 -0.79 -16.69 2.47
N LEU A 216 -0.31 -17.81 2.97
CA LEU A 216 0.15 -18.95 2.13
C LEU A 216 -0.90 -19.39 1.10
N ILE A 217 -2.20 -19.18 1.35
CA ILE A 217 -3.28 -19.49 0.41
C ILE A 217 -3.17 -18.67 -0.89
N PHE A 218 -2.59 -17.48 -0.82
CA PHE A 218 -2.40 -16.60 -1.98
C PHE A 218 -1.12 -16.93 -2.78
N GLY A 219 -0.23 -17.76 -2.23
CA GLY A 219 1.07 -18.09 -2.82
C GLY A 219 2.07 -16.96 -2.68
N THR A 220 1.97 -15.94 -3.51
CA THR A 220 2.79 -14.71 -3.47
C THR A 220 1.92 -13.53 -3.05
N ILE A 221 2.47 -12.63 -2.22
CA ILE A 221 1.82 -11.39 -1.79
C ILE A 221 2.72 -10.20 -2.14
N SER A 222 2.11 -9.02 -2.30
CA SER A 222 2.87 -7.79 -2.57
C SER A 222 3.66 -7.32 -1.34
N PHE A 223 4.76 -6.59 -1.60
CA PHE A 223 5.50 -5.93 -0.54
C PHE A 223 4.65 -4.93 0.25
N VAL A 224 3.66 -4.31 -0.39
CA VAL A 224 2.69 -3.40 0.27
C VAL A 224 1.83 -4.18 1.26
N THR A 225 1.30 -5.33 0.84
CA THR A 225 0.50 -6.22 1.70
C THR A 225 1.33 -6.77 2.86
N ASN A 226 2.57 -7.15 2.60
CA ASN A 226 3.49 -7.64 3.64
C ASN A 226 3.83 -6.55 4.66
N ALA A 227 4.15 -5.33 4.19
CA ALA A 227 4.54 -4.21 5.05
C ALA A 227 3.36 -3.62 5.81
N ALA A 228 2.27 -3.28 5.10
CA ALA A 228 1.13 -2.58 5.68
C ALA A 228 0.11 -3.51 6.33
N GLY A 229 -0.06 -4.74 5.83
CA GLY A 229 -1.12 -5.64 6.25
C GLY A 229 -1.16 -5.94 7.75
N SER A 230 -0.03 -6.35 8.34
CA SER A 230 0.05 -6.63 9.78
C SER A 230 -0.12 -5.40 10.64
N ILE A 231 0.42 -4.27 10.18
CA ILE A 231 0.38 -2.98 10.86
C ILE A 231 -1.05 -2.44 10.89
N LEU A 232 -1.72 -2.47 9.74
CA LEU A 232 -3.12 -2.06 9.61
C LEU A 232 -4.05 -2.97 10.41
N GLN A 233 -3.83 -4.28 10.38
CA GLN A 233 -4.62 -5.22 11.18
C GLN A 233 -4.46 -4.97 12.68
N LEU A 234 -3.24 -4.70 13.17
CA LEU A 234 -3.00 -4.34 14.57
C LEU A 234 -3.85 -3.13 14.98
N ALA A 235 -3.82 -2.08 14.17
CA ALA A 235 -4.51 -0.84 14.44
C ALA A 235 -6.04 -0.98 14.42
N VAL A 236 -6.59 -1.66 13.41
CA VAL A 236 -8.04 -1.83 13.21
C VAL A 236 -8.65 -2.83 14.20
N SER A 237 -7.93 -3.91 14.54
CA SER A 237 -8.49 -4.98 15.38
C SER A 237 -8.42 -4.71 16.88
N LEU A 238 -7.70 -3.67 17.29
CA LEU A 238 -7.57 -3.27 18.69
C LEU A 238 -8.93 -2.94 19.33
N ASP A 239 -9.78 -2.22 18.59
CA ASP A 239 -11.08 -1.75 19.04
C ASP A 239 -11.98 -2.87 19.50
N TYR A 240 -12.06 -3.96 18.77
CA TYR A 240 -12.96 -5.08 19.05
C TYR A 240 -12.62 -5.75 20.39
N SER A 241 -11.33 -5.94 20.66
CA SER A 241 -10.84 -6.58 21.88
C SER A 241 -11.05 -5.70 23.11
N VAL A 242 -10.72 -4.42 23.01
CA VAL A 242 -10.89 -3.43 24.09
C VAL A 242 -12.38 -3.27 24.43
N PHE A 243 -13.23 -3.15 23.39
CA PHE A 243 -14.67 -3.01 23.60
C PHE A 243 -15.29 -4.20 24.33
N LEU A 244 -14.90 -5.43 23.98
CA LEU A 244 -15.39 -6.63 24.66
C LEU A 244 -14.98 -6.66 26.14
N ILE A 245 -13.72 -6.34 26.47
CA ILE A 245 -13.21 -6.35 27.84
C ILE A 245 -13.91 -5.30 28.67
N HIS A 246 -14.10 -4.08 28.15
CA HIS A 246 -14.84 -3.03 28.85
C HIS A 246 -16.29 -3.44 29.10
N ARG A 247 -16.98 -4.06 28.14
CA ARG A 247 -18.35 -4.59 28.37
C ARG A 247 -18.40 -5.70 29.40
N PHE A 248 -17.38 -6.55 29.45
CA PHE A 248 -17.26 -7.56 30.48
C PHE A 248 -17.11 -6.93 31.89
N ALA A 249 -16.27 -5.90 31.99
CA ALA A 249 -16.11 -5.15 33.25
C ALA A 249 -17.41 -4.45 33.66
N GLU A 250 -18.12 -3.78 32.75
CA GLU A 250 -19.43 -3.17 32.97
C GLU A 250 -20.45 -4.20 33.47
N CYS A 251 -20.58 -5.37 32.81
CA CYS A 251 -21.52 -6.42 33.20
C CYS A 251 -21.22 -6.97 34.61
N ARG A 252 -19.93 -7.08 34.98
CA ARG A 252 -19.52 -7.50 36.34
C ARG A 252 -19.85 -6.45 37.41
N ALA A 253 -19.72 -5.17 37.08
CA ALA A 253 -20.08 -4.07 37.99
C ALA A 253 -21.60 -3.96 38.18
N GLU A 254 -22.39 -4.18 37.12
CA GLU A 254 -23.86 -4.19 37.18
C GLU A 254 -24.43 -5.39 37.96
N ASN A 255 -23.76 -6.55 37.90
CA ASN A 255 -24.23 -7.81 38.50
C ASN A 255 -23.12 -8.48 39.34
N PRO A 256 -22.81 -7.97 40.54
CA PRO A 256 -21.74 -8.49 41.39
C PRO A 256 -21.89 -9.96 41.82
N ASP A 257 -23.15 -10.43 41.89
CA ASP A 257 -23.50 -11.80 42.35
C ASP A 257 -23.47 -12.83 41.20
N ALA A 258 -23.37 -12.39 39.94
CA ALA A 258 -23.32 -13.27 38.77
C ALA A 258 -21.93 -13.91 38.60
N SER A 259 -21.90 -15.15 38.09
CA SER A 259 -20.62 -15.80 37.79
C SER A 259 -19.86 -15.08 36.63
N PRO A 260 -18.52 -15.07 36.62
CA PRO A 260 -17.75 -14.47 35.54
C PRO A 260 -18.12 -15.03 34.18
N GLU A 261 -18.46 -16.31 34.10
CA GLU A 261 -18.93 -16.99 32.90
C GLU A 261 -20.27 -16.43 32.38
N GLU A 262 -21.23 -16.15 33.28
CA GLU A 262 -22.52 -15.53 32.94
C GLU A 262 -22.33 -14.09 32.46
N CYS A 263 -21.50 -13.31 33.18
CA CYS A 263 -21.17 -11.94 32.81
C CYS A 263 -20.49 -11.89 31.41
N MET A 264 -19.60 -12.84 31.10
CA MET A 264 -18.95 -12.90 29.79
C MET A 264 -19.95 -13.21 28.67
N VAL A 265 -20.87 -14.15 28.88
CA VAL A 265 -21.93 -14.47 27.92
C VAL A 265 -22.85 -13.26 27.69
N ASP A 266 -23.20 -12.52 28.74
CA ASP A 266 -24.02 -11.34 28.61
C ASP A 266 -23.29 -10.20 27.89
N ALA A 267 -22.02 -9.96 28.24
CA ALA A 267 -21.14 -9.01 27.52
C ALA A 267 -21.05 -9.32 26.04
N LEU A 268 -20.82 -10.59 25.67
CA LEU A 268 -20.80 -11.03 24.28
C LEU A 268 -22.14 -10.77 23.58
N CYS A 269 -23.27 -11.12 24.21
CA CYS A 269 -24.59 -10.88 23.62
C CYS A 269 -24.89 -9.40 23.39
N ARG A 270 -24.47 -8.52 24.32
CA ARG A 270 -24.64 -7.07 24.20
C ARG A 270 -23.70 -6.43 23.18
N SER A 271 -22.47 -6.98 23.05
CA SER A 271 -21.42 -6.43 22.17
C SER A 271 -21.53 -6.89 20.72
N THR A 272 -22.13 -8.06 20.46
CA THR A 272 -22.12 -8.70 19.13
C THR A 272 -22.63 -7.76 18.03
N GLY A 273 -23.71 -7.05 18.29
CA GLY A 273 -24.31 -6.13 17.29
C GLY A 273 -23.34 -5.06 16.84
N SER A 274 -22.72 -4.36 17.80
CA SER A 274 -21.80 -3.26 17.51
C SER A 274 -20.48 -3.75 16.89
N ILE A 275 -19.86 -4.80 17.47
CA ILE A 275 -18.59 -5.36 16.94
C ILE A 275 -18.77 -5.94 15.54
N LEU A 276 -19.88 -6.66 15.29
CA LEU A 276 -20.14 -7.25 13.98
C LEU A 276 -20.48 -6.18 12.95
N SER A 277 -21.20 -5.11 13.34
CA SER A 277 -21.47 -3.96 12.49
C SER A 277 -20.19 -3.34 11.97
N SER A 278 -19.35 -2.96 12.92
CA SER A 278 -18.06 -2.32 12.69
C SER A 278 -17.17 -3.23 11.85
N GLY A 279 -16.94 -4.48 12.27
CA GLY A 279 -16.08 -5.38 11.51
C GLY A 279 -16.59 -5.70 10.10
N LEU A 280 -17.90 -5.78 9.85
CA LEU A 280 -18.44 -6.00 8.50
C LEU A 280 -18.26 -4.79 7.60
N THR A 281 -18.44 -3.56 8.11
CA THR A 281 -18.17 -2.35 7.31
C THR A 281 -16.70 -2.27 6.92
N THR A 282 -15.80 -2.63 7.83
CA THR A 282 -14.35 -2.69 7.57
C THR A 282 -13.99 -3.77 6.55
N VAL A 283 -14.51 -4.99 6.71
CA VAL A 283 -14.31 -6.09 5.73
C VAL A 283 -14.74 -5.66 4.34
N ILE A 284 -15.88 -5.01 4.21
CA ILE A 284 -16.39 -4.61 2.90
C ILE A 284 -15.64 -3.41 2.33
N GLY A 285 -15.22 -2.47 3.19
CA GLY A 285 -14.32 -1.40 2.77
C GLY A 285 -13.04 -1.97 2.13
N PHE A 286 -12.46 -3.00 2.73
CA PHE A 286 -11.28 -3.66 2.15
C PHE A 286 -11.60 -4.53 0.93
N LEU A 287 -12.75 -5.19 0.90
CA LEU A 287 -13.17 -5.96 -0.27
C LEU A 287 -13.46 -5.08 -1.51
N ALA A 288 -13.70 -3.79 -1.34
CA ALA A 288 -13.80 -2.87 -2.48
C ALA A 288 -12.50 -2.80 -3.29
N LEU A 289 -11.32 -2.94 -2.64
CA LEU A 289 -10.02 -3.01 -3.30
C LEU A 289 -9.88 -4.23 -4.22
N VAL A 290 -10.64 -5.30 -3.98
CA VAL A 290 -10.61 -6.52 -4.82
C VAL A 290 -11.12 -6.26 -6.24
N LEU A 291 -11.85 -5.17 -6.43
CA LEU A 291 -12.40 -4.78 -7.74
C LEU A 291 -11.41 -3.96 -8.59
N MET A 292 -10.22 -3.67 -8.07
CA MET A 292 -9.15 -3.05 -8.84
C MET A 292 -8.60 -4.01 -9.89
N GLN A 293 -8.26 -3.47 -11.06
CA GLN A 293 -7.52 -4.20 -12.08
C GLN A 293 -6.04 -4.33 -11.71
N PHE A 294 -5.49 -3.30 -11.07
CA PHE A 294 -4.13 -3.34 -10.54
C PHE A 294 -4.04 -4.31 -9.36
N GLN A 295 -3.28 -5.38 -9.51
CA GLN A 295 -3.31 -6.57 -8.65
C GLN A 295 -2.88 -6.35 -7.19
N ILE A 296 -2.17 -5.26 -6.86
CA ILE A 296 -1.90 -4.88 -5.46
C ILE A 296 -3.21 -4.61 -4.70
N GLY A 297 -4.24 -4.06 -5.36
CA GLY A 297 -5.54 -3.83 -4.75
C GLY A 297 -6.22 -5.11 -4.25
N PRO A 298 -6.49 -6.10 -5.12
CA PRO A 298 -7.01 -7.41 -4.74
C PRO A 298 -6.18 -8.10 -3.66
N ASP A 299 -4.85 -8.11 -3.79
CA ASP A 299 -3.94 -8.75 -2.86
C ASP A 299 -4.08 -8.15 -1.44
N LEU A 300 -3.93 -6.83 -1.32
CA LEU A 300 -4.06 -6.13 -0.04
C LEU A 300 -5.49 -6.22 0.51
N GLY A 301 -6.49 -6.03 -0.36
CA GLY A 301 -7.90 -6.06 0.01
C GLY A 301 -8.32 -7.41 0.61
N LEU A 302 -7.95 -8.52 -0.01
CA LEU A 302 -8.22 -9.87 0.48
C LEU A 302 -7.46 -10.18 1.77
N ALA A 303 -6.18 -9.81 1.84
CA ALA A 303 -5.36 -10.05 3.03
C ALA A 303 -5.90 -9.29 4.26
N LEU A 304 -6.30 -8.01 4.09
CA LEU A 304 -6.89 -7.18 5.15
C LEU A 304 -8.29 -7.64 5.53
N ALA A 305 -9.18 -7.91 4.57
CA ALA A 305 -10.54 -8.41 4.84
C ALA A 305 -10.49 -9.74 5.61
N LYS A 306 -9.65 -10.69 5.19
CA LYS A 306 -9.38 -11.94 5.90
C LYS A 306 -8.83 -11.67 7.31
N GLY A 307 -7.91 -10.73 7.45
CA GLY A 307 -7.32 -10.32 8.73
C GLY A 307 -8.39 -9.83 9.72
N VAL A 308 -9.33 -8.98 9.27
CA VAL A 308 -10.44 -8.51 10.11
C VAL A 308 -11.39 -9.65 10.48
N VAL A 309 -11.72 -10.54 9.53
CA VAL A 309 -12.55 -11.72 9.82
C VAL A 309 -11.89 -12.61 10.89
N LEU A 310 -10.60 -12.88 10.78
CA LEU A 310 -9.84 -13.63 11.79
C LEU A 310 -9.80 -12.91 13.15
N SER A 311 -9.71 -11.58 13.13
CA SER A 311 -9.79 -10.76 14.35
C SER A 311 -11.17 -10.87 15.00
N LEU A 312 -12.26 -10.82 14.24
CA LEU A 312 -13.61 -11.03 14.74
C LEU A 312 -13.79 -12.44 15.33
N VAL A 313 -13.29 -13.48 14.63
CA VAL A 313 -13.30 -14.86 15.16
C VAL A 313 -12.52 -14.93 16.47
N THR A 314 -11.36 -14.30 16.55
CA THR A 314 -10.55 -14.24 17.78
C THR A 314 -11.27 -13.54 18.92
N VAL A 315 -11.91 -12.41 18.65
CA VAL A 315 -12.65 -11.63 19.66
C VAL A 315 -13.88 -12.39 20.17
N PHE A 316 -14.60 -13.09 19.31
CA PHE A 316 -15.80 -13.85 19.75
C PHE A 316 -15.50 -15.22 20.33
N THR A 317 -14.30 -15.78 20.14
CA THR A 317 -13.98 -17.14 20.59
C THR A 317 -12.77 -17.21 21.54
N PHE A 318 -11.63 -16.72 21.10
CA PHE A 318 -10.37 -16.81 21.85
C PHE A 318 -10.33 -15.81 23.02
N MET A 319 -10.68 -14.56 22.80
CA MET A 319 -10.65 -13.52 23.83
C MET A 319 -11.52 -13.85 25.06
N PRO A 320 -12.77 -14.33 24.92
CA PRO A 320 -13.56 -14.76 26.07
C PRO A 320 -12.93 -15.92 26.84
N ALA A 321 -12.37 -16.88 26.11
CA ALA A 321 -11.70 -18.02 26.73
C ALA A 321 -10.43 -17.61 27.49
N LEU A 322 -9.63 -16.71 26.93
CA LEU A 322 -8.41 -16.16 27.51
C LEU A 322 -8.74 -15.28 28.74
N THR A 323 -9.69 -14.36 28.61
CA THR A 323 -10.13 -13.48 29.68
C THR A 323 -10.63 -14.30 30.88
N LEU A 324 -11.48 -15.32 30.65
CA LEU A 324 -11.96 -16.19 31.72
C LEU A 324 -10.89 -17.12 32.31
N ALA A 325 -9.82 -17.39 31.59
CA ALA A 325 -8.67 -18.11 32.17
C ALA A 325 -7.85 -17.20 33.09
N CYS A 326 -7.81 -15.90 32.82
CA CYS A 326 -6.95 -14.92 33.48
C CYS A 326 -7.70 -13.91 34.37
N TYR A 327 -9.03 -13.96 34.50
CA TYR A 327 -9.81 -12.94 35.23
C TYR A 327 -9.35 -12.73 36.66
N LYS A 328 -8.90 -13.79 37.36
CA LYS A 328 -8.35 -13.69 38.72
C LYS A 328 -7.06 -12.87 38.76
N TRP A 329 -6.30 -12.89 37.68
CA TRP A 329 -5.10 -12.08 37.56
C TRP A 329 -5.46 -10.62 37.27
N MET A 330 -6.47 -10.37 36.44
CA MET A 330 -7.02 -9.04 36.21
C MET A 330 -7.48 -8.39 37.54
N ASP A 331 -8.25 -9.14 38.35
CA ASP A 331 -8.72 -8.67 39.64
C ASP A 331 -7.59 -8.35 40.63
N LYS A 332 -6.53 -9.16 40.65
CA LYS A 332 -5.35 -8.93 41.50
C LYS A 332 -4.50 -7.74 41.07
N THR A 333 -4.53 -7.40 39.80
CA THR A 333 -3.72 -6.32 39.22
C THR A 333 -4.56 -5.07 38.93
N HIS A 334 -5.76 -4.98 39.47
CA HIS A 334 -6.63 -3.81 39.33
C HIS A 334 -5.99 -2.56 39.94
N HIS A 335 -6.05 -1.45 39.20
CA HIS A 335 -5.56 -0.14 39.62
C HIS A 335 -6.61 0.95 39.35
N ARG A 336 -6.44 2.12 39.96
CA ARG A 336 -7.32 3.25 39.68
C ARG A 336 -7.16 3.70 38.22
N PRO A 337 -8.26 4.14 37.56
CA PRO A 337 -8.17 4.73 36.23
C PRO A 337 -7.09 5.81 36.16
N LEU A 338 -6.17 5.70 35.22
CA LEU A 338 -5.07 6.67 35.04
C LEU A 338 -5.54 7.91 34.27
N LEU A 339 -6.56 7.78 33.43
CA LEU A 339 -7.15 8.90 32.72
C LEU A 339 -8.29 9.55 33.54
N PRO A 340 -8.38 10.89 33.51
CA PRO A 340 -9.50 11.59 34.14
C PRO A 340 -10.79 11.36 33.34
N SER A 341 -11.97 11.60 34.02
CA SER A 341 -13.23 11.58 33.29
C SER A 341 -13.32 12.71 32.27
N PHE A 342 -13.87 12.41 31.08
CA PHE A 342 -14.02 13.37 30.02
C PHE A 342 -15.32 14.21 30.06
N ASP A 343 -15.98 14.31 31.24
CA ASP A 343 -17.23 15.05 31.39
C ASP A 343 -17.10 16.54 31.04
N LYS A 344 -15.95 17.15 31.42
CA LYS A 344 -15.66 18.55 31.03
C LYS A 344 -15.52 18.70 29.53
N PHE A 345 -14.85 17.75 28.88
CA PHE A 345 -14.68 17.72 27.42
C PHE A 345 -16.02 17.53 26.73
N GLY A 346 -16.86 16.57 27.20
CA GLY A 346 -18.19 16.35 26.62
C GLY A 346 -19.08 17.63 26.70
N ARG A 347 -19.05 18.35 27.82
CA ARG A 347 -19.75 19.64 27.94
C ARG A 347 -19.18 20.74 27.04
N PHE A 348 -17.88 20.76 26.84
CA PHE A 348 -17.23 21.68 25.91
C PHE A 348 -17.67 21.39 24.46
N VAL A 349 -17.59 20.15 24.02
CA VAL A 349 -18.03 19.73 22.67
C VAL A 349 -19.51 20.05 22.45
N ALA A 350 -20.38 19.80 23.42
CA ALA A 350 -21.80 20.15 23.33
C ALA A 350 -22.09 21.65 23.17
N ARG A 351 -21.09 22.53 23.40
CA ARG A 351 -21.18 23.99 23.10
C ARG A 351 -20.73 24.31 21.69
N ILE A 352 -19.67 23.63 21.19
CA ILE A 352 -19.03 23.95 19.90
C ILE A 352 -19.51 23.08 18.75
N MET A 353 -20.33 22.04 19.00
CA MET A 353 -20.73 21.04 17.99
C MET A 353 -21.37 21.65 16.73
N LEU A 354 -22.22 22.70 16.89
CA LEU A 354 -22.88 23.32 15.75
C LEU A 354 -21.90 24.17 14.91
N PRO A 355 -21.06 25.05 15.48
CA PRO A 355 -19.97 25.67 14.75
C PRO A 355 -19.04 24.68 14.06
N MET A 356 -18.68 23.60 14.71
CA MET A 356 -17.79 22.57 14.10
C MET A 356 -18.46 21.83 12.94
N ALA A 357 -19.75 21.52 13.05
CA ALA A 357 -20.52 20.96 11.93
C ALA A 357 -20.57 21.92 10.73
N LEU A 358 -20.76 23.24 10.99
CA LEU A 358 -20.73 24.26 9.94
C LEU A 358 -19.34 24.36 9.28
N VAL A 359 -18.27 24.37 10.07
CA VAL A 359 -16.88 24.36 9.55
C VAL A 359 -16.65 23.15 8.65
N LEU A 360 -17.13 21.98 9.05
CA LEU A 360 -16.97 20.77 8.23
C LEU A 360 -17.71 20.89 6.88
N VAL A 361 -18.92 21.44 6.87
CA VAL A 361 -19.67 21.69 5.62
C VAL A 361 -18.93 22.67 4.70
N ILE A 362 -18.33 23.71 5.28
CA ILE A 362 -17.54 24.71 4.49
C ILE A 362 -16.28 24.05 3.92
N LEU A 363 -15.61 23.18 4.67
CA LEU A 363 -14.38 22.52 4.24
C LEU A 363 -14.62 21.41 3.21
N MET A 364 -15.82 20.85 3.13
CA MET A 364 -16.15 19.71 2.28
C MET A 364 -15.78 19.95 0.81
N VAL A 365 -16.29 21.03 0.20
CA VAL A 365 -16.09 21.32 -1.23
C VAL A 365 -14.64 21.68 -1.54
N PRO A 366 -13.97 22.60 -0.82
CA PRO A 366 -12.56 22.89 -1.07
C PRO A 366 -11.65 21.67 -0.92
N SER A 367 -11.89 20.84 0.08
CA SER A 367 -11.08 19.63 0.30
C SER A 367 -11.29 18.59 -0.80
N TYR A 368 -12.53 18.41 -1.27
CA TYR A 368 -12.81 17.53 -2.41
C TYR A 368 -12.09 18.01 -3.68
N LEU A 369 -12.17 19.31 -4.01
CA LEU A 369 -11.50 19.84 -5.18
C LEU A 369 -9.98 19.72 -5.09
N ALA A 370 -9.40 20.06 -3.94
CA ALA A 370 -7.96 19.97 -3.71
C ALA A 370 -7.46 18.52 -3.74
N SER A 371 -8.21 17.56 -3.17
CA SER A 371 -7.83 16.15 -3.19
C SER A 371 -7.79 15.55 -4.59
N ASN A 372 -8.58 16.07 -5.53
CA ASN A 372 -8.59 15.64 -6.94
C ASN A 372 -7.62 16.45 -7.84
N SER A 373 -6.88 17.39 -7.28
CA SER A 373 -5.93 18.23 -8.01
C SER A 373 -4.48 17.94 -7.64
N ASN A 374 -4.21 16.81 -6.99
CA ASN A 374 -2.86 16.36 -6.66
C ASN A 374 -2.07 15.99 -7.91
N GLN A 375 -0.76 16.15 -7.83
CA GLN A 375 0.20 15.60 -8.78
C GLN A 375 0.64 14.21 -8.30
N TYR A 376 0.84 13.28 -9.24
CA TYR A 376 1.04 11.88 -8.89
C TYR A 376 2.34 11.31 -9.44
N TYR A 377 2.96 10.42 -8.64
CA TYR A 377 3.90 9.42 -9.09
C TYR A 377 3.17 8.10 -9.30
N TYR A 378 3.47 7.42 -10.38
CA TYR A 378 2.82 6.17 -10.76
C TYR A 378 3.76 4.97 -10.65
N GLY A 379 5.02 5.13 -11.05
CA GLY A 379 6.02 4.08 -11.12
C GLY A 379 6.91 3.94 -9.88
N ALA A 380 8.01 3.18 -10.06
CA ALA A 380 8.99 2.90 -9.02
C ALA A 380 10.13 3.92 -8.94
N ALA A 381 10.27 4.83 -9.91
CA ALA A 381 11.43 5.70 -10.05
C ALA A 381 11.68 6.58 -8.82
N HIS A 382 10.61 7.07 -8.20
CA HIS A 382 10.68 7.95 -7.02
C HIS A 382 10.45 7.23 -5.67
N MET A 383 10.47 5.88 -5.66
CA MET A 383 10.26 5.13 -4.41
C MET A 383 11.37 5.36 -3.39
N PHE A 384 12.58 5.73 -3.82
CA PHE A 384 13.71 6.04 -2.96
C PHE A 384 14.17 7.46 -3.21
N GLY A 385 14.07 8.33 -2.20
CA GLY A 385 14.46 9.74 -2.31
C GLY A 385 15.98 9.94 -2.31
N GLU A 386 16.44 11.16 -2.68
CA GLU A 386 17.84 11.55 -2.74
C GLU A 386 18.61 11.39 -1.41
N ASN A 387 17.91 11.35 -0.28
CA ASN A 387 18.48 11.10 1.04
C ASN A 387 18.81 9.62 1.27
N THR A 388 18.44 8.73 0.37
CA THR A 388 18.82 7.31 0.37
C THR A 388 20.05 7.09 -0.50
N ARG A 389 20.74 5.97 -0.29
CA ARG A 389 21.89 5.62 -1.12
C ARG A 389 21.52 5.50 -2.59
N LEU A 390 20.42 4.80 -2.88
CA LEU A 390 19.95 4.61 -4.25
C LEU A 390 19.59 5.94 -4.91
N GLY A 391 18.84 6.82 -4.23
CA GLY A 391 18.51 8.13 -4.78
C GLY A 391 19.74 9.01 -5.04
N ALA A 392 20.75 8.95 -4.17
CA ALA A 392 22.02 9.64 -4.39
C ALA A 392 22.81 9.06 -5.58
N ASP A 393 22.80 7.74 -5.75
CA ASP A 393 23.43 7.06 -6.89
C ASP A 393 22.74 7.44 -8.21
N THR A 394 21.40 7.44 -8.24
CA THR A 394 20.59 7.88 -9.39
C THR A 394 20.90 9.34 -9.76
N ALA A 395 20.86 10.25 -8.80
CA ALA A 395 21.18 11.66 -9.02
C ALA A 395 22.60 11.83 -9.59
N ALA A 396 23.56 11.07 -9.12
CA ALA A 396 24.96 11.14 -9.61
C ALA A 396 25.11 10.62 -11.05
N ILE A 397 24.38 9.58 -11.43
CA ILE A 397 24.36 9.08 -12.82
C ILE A 397 23.66 10.09 -13.73
N GLU A 398 22.52 10.62 -13.33
CA GLU A 398 21.78 11.64 -14.09
C GLU A 398 22.56 12.94 -14.28
N GLU A 399 23.31 13.39 -13.25
CA GLU A 399 24.18 14.58 -13.35
C GLU A 399 25.29 14.41 -14.39
N THR A 400 25.85 13.20 -14.51
CA THR A 400 26.98 12.93 -15.40
C THR A 400 26.55 12.58 -16.81
N PHE A 401 25.59 11.66 -16.94
CA PHE A 401 25.19 11.05 -18.24
C PHE A 401 23.81 11.49 -18.72
N GLY A 402 23.08 12.27 -17.93
CA GLY A 402 21.71 12.63 -18.24
C GLY A 402 20.70 11.52 -17.90
N ARG A 403 19.44 11.85 -18.09
CA ARG A 403 18.34 10.89 -17.94
C ARG A 403 18.32 9.95 -19.13
N SER A 404 17.95 8.73 -18.90
CA SER A 404 17.84 7.75 -19.98
C SER A 404 16.89 6.64 -19.59
N ASP A 405 16.00 6.30 -20.50
CA ASP A 405 15.19 5.08 -20.42
C ASP A 405 15.40 4.23 -21.67
N THR A 406 15.03 2.97 -21.59
CA THR A 406 15.17 2.01 -22.68
C THR A 406 13.80 1.48 -23.09
N TYR A 407 13.43 1.70 -24.36
CA TYR A 407 12.23 1.10 -24.94
C TYR A 407 12.62 -0.01 -25.89
N VAL A 408 11.85 -1.08 -25.90
CA VAL A 408 12.04 -2.20 -26.84
C VAL A 408 10.79 -2.33 -27.70
N VAL A 409 10.98 -2.19 -29.01
CA VAL A 409 9.94 -2.42 -30.00
C VAL A 409 10.19 -3.78 -30.67
N LEU A 410 9.18 -4.64 -30.64
CA LEU A 410 9.17 -5.90 -31.38
C LEU A 410 8.21 -5.79 -32.54
N VAL A 411 8.70 -6.09 -33.74
CA VAL A 411 7.92 -6.14 -34.99
C VAL A 411 8.16 -7.47 -35.70
N PRO A 412 7.23 -7.95 -36.53
CA PRO A 412 7.44 -9.19 -37.31
C PRO A 412 8.74 -9.17 -38.11
N GLU A 413 9.48 -10.31 -38.14
CA GLU A 413 10.68 -10.46 -38.95
C GLU A 413 10.37 -10.49 -40.45
N GLY A 414 11.35 -10.15 -41.28
CA GLY A 414 11.36 -10.39 -42.74
C GLY A 414 11.08 -9.16 -43.60
N ASP A 415 10.38 -8.14 -43.15
CA ASP A 415 10.16 -6.90 -43.91
C ASP A 415 11.18 -5.81 -43.56
N THR A 416 12.42 -5.99 -43.95
CA THR A 416 13.50 -5.03 -43.65
C THR A 416 13.26 -3.64 -44.24
N ALA A 417 12.51 -3.53 -45.35
CA ALA A 417 12.20 -2.24 -45.96
C ALA A 417 11.22 -1.42 -45.11
N THR A 418 10.20 -2.04 -44.51
CA THR A 418 9.29 -1.39 -43.60
C THR A 418 9.97 -1.14 -42.25
N GLN A 419 10.81 -2.06 -41.77
CA GLN A 419 11.62 -1.89 -40.56
C GLN A 419 12.57 -0.68 -40.67
N GLN A 420 13.21 -0.47 -41.85
CA GLN A 420 14.06 0.71 -42.08
C GLN A 420 13.25 2.01 -42.01
N LYS A 421 12.08 2.06 -42.67
CA LYS A 421 11.22 3.24 -42.60
C LYS A 421 10.73 3.53 -41.17
N LEU A 422 10.44 2.50 -40.40
CA LEU A 422 10.10 2.63 -38.98
C LEU A 422 11.28 3.19 -38.19
N SER A 423 12.49 2.63 -38.39
CA SER A 423 13.69 3.13 -37.73
C SER A 423 13.96 4.60 -38.07
N ASP A 424 13.89 4.98 -39.37
CA ASP A 424 14.05 6.37 -39.82
C ASP A 424 13.00 7.30 -39.12
N ALA A 425 11.74 6.84 -38.98
CA ALA A 425 10.69 7.60 -38.33
C ALA A 425 10.89 7.71 -36.82
N LEU A 426 11.41 6.67 -36.16
CA LEU A 426 11.76 6.70 -34.74
C LEU A 426 12.97 7.61 -34.48
N HIS A 427 13.99 7.60 -35.32
CA HIS A 427 15.11 8.56 -35.24
C HIS A 427 14.68 10.01 -35.45
N ALA A 428 13.56 10.28 -36.10
CA ALA A 428 13.02 11.63 -36.26
C ALA A 428 12.38 12.17 -34.95
N ILE A 429 12.17 11.33 -33.94
CA ILE A 429 11.68 11.75 -32.60
C ILE A 429 12.89 12.31 -31.84
N PRO A 430 12.85 13.59 -31.41
CA PRO A 430 14.02 14.25 -30.83
C PRO A 430 14.58 13.58 -29.56
N GLU A 431 13.69 12.96 -28.78
CA GLU A 431 14.06 12.28 -27.55
C GLU A 431 14.67 10.88 -27.78
N VAL A 432 14.60 10.33 -28.99
CA VAL A 432 15.25 9.05 -29.33
C VAL A 432 16.71 9.33 -29.69
N THR A 433 17.61 9.00 -28.79
CA THR A 433 19.06 9.28 -28.91
C THR A 433 19.82 8.17 -29.59
N GLY A 434 19.28 6.94 -29.60
CA GLY A 434 19.91 5.79 -30.27
C GLY A 434 18.93 4.66 -30.54
N ILE A 435 19.16 3.91 -31.61
CA ILE A 435 18.40 2.70 -31.93
C ILE A 435 19.39 1.58 -32.23
N LEU A 436 19.30 0.51 -31.46
CA LEU A 436 20.02 -0.74 -31.76
C LEU A 436 19.04 -1.70 -32.41
N SER A 437 19.18 -1.90 -33.73
CA SER A 437 18.35 -2.82 -34.50
C SER A 437 19.14 -3.52 -35.61
N TYR A 438 18.53 -4.54 -36.21
CA TYR A 438 19.14 -5.21 -37.36
C TYR A 438 19.38 -4.24 -38.53
N VAL A 439 18.40 -3.39 -38.84
CA VAL A 439 18.49 -2.46 -39.97
C VAL A 439 19.47 -1.32 -39.74
N ASP A 440 19.68 -0.89 -38.50
CA ASP A 440 20.61 0.19 -38.15
C ASP A 440 22.07 -0.31 -38.06
N ASN A 441 22.29 -1.51 -37.51
CA ASN A 441 23.63 -2.03 -37.25
C ASN A 441 24.19 -2.87 -38.40
N ALA A 442 23.39 -3.76 -38.97
CA ALA A 442 23.81 -4.57 -40.12
C ALA A 442 23.49 -3.89 -41.46
N GLY A 443 22.36 -3.13 -41.50
CA GLY A 443 21.83 -2.51 -42.71
C GLY A 443 20.80 -3.37 -43.43
N ALA A 444 19.71 -2.73 -43.89
CA ALA A 444 18.58 -3.42 -44.53
C ALA A 444 18.96 -4.21 -45.80
N SER A 445 20.10 -3.91 -46.41
CA SER A 445 20.59 -4.57 -47.63
C SER A 445 21.49 -5.79 -47.36
N ILE A 446 21.92 -6.02 -46.14
CA ILE A 446 22.76 -7.17 -45.77
C ILE A 446 21.85 -8.34 -45.40
N PRO A 447 21.95 -9.50 -46.06
CA PRO A 447 21.16 -10.67 -45.67
C PRO A 447 21.57 -11.20 -44.28
N PRO A 448 20.63 -11.75 -43.49
CA PRO A 448 20.91 -12.27 -42.14
C PRO A 448 22.03 -13.31 -42.09
N GLU A 449 22.25 -14.05 -43.17
CA GLU A 449 23.27 -15.10 -43.25
C GLU A 449 24.71 -14.56 -43.15
N PHE A 450 24.92 -13.27 -43.38
CA PHE A 450 26.22 -12.60 -43.25
C PHE A 450 26.48 -11.97 -41.89
N VAL A 451 25.50 -11.99 -40.99
CA VAL A 451 25.64 -11.48 -39.62
C VAL A 451 26.04 -12.64 -38.68
N PRO A 452 27.02 -12.45 -37.78
CA PRO A 452 27.36 -13.48 -36.78
C PRO A 452 26.13 -13.99 -36.06
N GLY A 453 25.99 -15.31 -35.94
CA GLY A 453 24.75 -15.94 -35.43
C GLY A 453 24.35 -15.52 -34.02
N ASP A 454 25.33 -15.22 -33.15
CA ASP A 454 25.06 -14.77 -31.78
C ASP A 454 24.52 -13.32 -31.76
N THR A 455 25.08 -12.44 -32.59
CA THR A 455 24.58 -11.07 -32.78
C THR A 455 23.19 -11.06 -33.42
N LEU A 456 22.99 -11.90 -34.43
CA LEU A 456 21.68 -11.99 -35.09
C LEU A 456 20.58 -12.41 -34.11
N ARG A 457 20.83 -13.41 -33.27
CA ARG A 457 19.85 -13.88 -32.27
C ARG A 457 19.46 -12.83 -31.27
N LEU A 458 20.30 -11.84 -31.00
CA LEU A 458 19.98 -10.73 -30.11
C LEU A 458 19.01 -9.75 -30.76
N LEU A 459 19.01 -9.66 -32.11
CA LEU A 459 18.21 -8.68 -32.84
C LEU A 459 17.04 -9.31 -33.60
N VAL A 460 17.13 -10.57 -33.98
CA VAL A 460 16.07 -11.30 -34.71
C VAL A 460 15.94 -12.70 -34.14
N SER A 461 14.79 -12.98 -33.54
CA SER A 461 14.50 -14.28 -32.92
C SER A 461 12.99 -14.48 -32.74
N GLY A 462 12.55 -15.74 -32.73
CA GLY A 462 11.16 -16.11 -32.42
C GLY A 462 10.09 -15.54 -33.34
N GLY A 463 10.48 -15.17 -34.60
CA GLY A 463 9.58 -14.54 -35.57
C GLY A 463 9.46 -13.02 -35.43
N TYR A 464 10.30 -12.41 -34.57
CA TYR A 464 10.33 -10.95 -34.36
C TYR A 464 11.71 -10.35 -34.61
N THR A 465 11.70 -9.10 -35.04
CA THR A 465 12.87 -8.20 -35.02
C THR A 465 12.75 -7.28 -33.83
N ARG A 466 13.81 -7.18 -33.00
CA ARG A 466 13.91 -6.33 -31.84
C ARG A 466 14.64 -5.03 -32.20
N MET A 467 14.02 -3.90 -31.88
CA MET A 467 14.62 -2.57 -31.90
C MET A 467 14.71 -2.05 -30.49
N VAL A 468 15.92 -1.80 -29.98
CA VAL A 468 16.16 -1.25 -28.64
C VAL A 468 16.43 0.25 -28.82
N LEU A 469 15.51 1.07 -28.28
CA LEU A 469 15.59 2.52 -28.34
C LEU A 469 16.15 3.04 -27.03
N THR A 470 17.16 3.88 -27.08
CA THR A 470 17.60 4.70 -25.96
C THR A 470 16.92 6.06 -26.09
N VAL A 471 16.23 6.49 -25.03
CA VAL A 471 15.48 7.75 -25.03
C VAL A 471 15.97 8.67 -23.92
N ASP A 472 16.11 9.96 -24.22
CA ASP A 472 16.40 11.03 -23.24
C ASP A 472 15.08 11.51 -22.62
N ALA A 473 14.60 10.73 -21.69
CA ALA A 473 13.36 11.01 -20.97
C ALA A 473 13.38 10.37 -19.58
N ASP A 474 12.55 10.91 -18.70
CA ASP A 474 12.21 10.25 -17.44
C ASP A 474 11.36 9.00 -17.68
N THR A 475 11.27 8.15 -16.68
CA THR A 475 10.39 6.98 -16.73
C THR A 475 8.93 7.30 -16.39
N GLU A 476 8.64 8.53 -15.93
CA GLU A 476 7.28 9.00 -15.62
C GLU A 476 7.14 10.52 -15.75
N GLY A 477 5.90 10.98 -15.78
CA GLY A 477 5.53 12.38 -15.96
C GLY A 477 4.99 12.68 -17.34
N ASP A 478 4.39 13.86 -17.51
CA ASP A 478 3.66 14.24 -18.74
C ASP A 478 4.53 14.14 -20.02
N GLY A 479 5.81 14.52 -19.89
CA GLY A 479 6.76 14.44 -21.02
C GLY A 479 7.07 13.00 -21.43
N ALA A 480 7.33 12.12 -20.45
CA ALA A 480 7.59 10.70 -20.67
C ALA A 480 6.36 10.00 -21.26
N PHE A 481 5.19 10.28 -20.73
CA PHE A 481 3.92 9.70 -21.21
C PHE A 481 3.59 10.15 -22.65
N ALA A 482 3.80 11.43 -22.96
CA ALA A 482 3.65 11.92 -24.32
C ALA A 482 4.66 11.29 -25.30
N LEU A 483 5.87 10.95 -24.83
CA LEU A 483 6.85 10.22 -25.64
C LEU A 483 6.39 8.78 -25.93
N VAL A 484 5.89 8.06 -24.91
CA VAL A 484 5.33 6.71 -25.09
C VAL A 484 4.21 6.71 -26.13
N GLU A 485 3.29 7.69 -26.04
CA GLU A 485 2.19 7.83 -27.01
C GLU A 485 2.72 8.10 -28.43
N ARG A 486 3.72 8.98 -28.56
CA ARG A 486 4.32 9.26 -29.88
C ARG A 486 5.01 8.04 -30.48
N VAL A 487 5.79 7.32 -29.67
CA VAL A 487 6.44 6.09 -30.12
C VAL A 487 5.40 5.05 -30.52
N ARG A 488 4.36 4.83 -29.71
CA ARG A 488 3.25 3.93 -30.07
C ARG A 488 2.57 4.31 -31.39
N ALA A 489 2.21 5.58 -31.54
CA ALA A 489 1.58 6.07 -32.76
C ALA A 489 2.48 5.91 -33.99
N THR A 490 3.80 6.14 -33.84
CA THR A 490 4.78 5.95 -34.92
C THR A 490 4.87 4.49 -35.33
N VAL A 491 4.98 3.56 -34.36
CA VAL A 491 5.03 2.12 -34.64
C VAL A 491 3.73 1.65 -35.30
N GLN A 492 2.56 2.07 -34.77
CA GLN A 492 1.26 1.72 -35.34
C GLN A 492 1.05 2.16 -36.77
N GLN A 493 1.70 3.25 -37.22
CA GLN A 493 1.62 3.71 -38.60
C GLN A 493 2.19 2.69 -39.58
N TYR A 494 3.22 1.92 -39.18
CA TYR A 494 3.89 0.92 -40.00
C TYR A 494 3.41 -0.50 -39.70
N TYR A 495 3.05 -0.78 -38.46
CA TYR A 495 2.58 -2.08 -37.92
C TYR A 495 1.30 -1.90 -37.12
N PRO A 496 0.11 -1.77 -37.73
CA PRO A 496 -1.15 -1.43 -37.04
C PRO A 496 -1.59 -2.43 -35.96
N ASP A 497 -1.38 -3.73 -36.20
CA ASP A 497 -1.94 -4.80 -35.38
C ASP A 497 -0.90 -5.75 -34.77
N ASN A 498 0.37 -5.70 -35.25
CA ASN A 498 1.39 -6.70 -34.89
C ASN A 498 2.68 -6.03 -34.43
N TYR A 499 2.64 -5.40 -33.28
CA TYR A 499 3.84 -4.90 -32.61
C TYR A 499 3.70 -5.05 -31.10
N TYR A 500 4.85 -5.04 -30.42
CA TYR A 500 4.90 -4.96 -28.98
C TYR A 500 5.87 -3.86 -28.58
N LEU A 501 5.53 -3.12 -27.53
CA LEU A 501 6.37 -2.06 -26.97
C LEU A 501 6.53 -2.31 -25.48
N ALA A 502 7.77 -2.48 -25.03
CA ALA A 502 8.16 -2.69 -23.65
C ALA A 502 9.19 -1.64 -23.20
N GLY A 503 9.34 -1.45 -21.92
CA GLY A 503 10.28 -0.51 -21.28
C GLY A 503 9.74 -0.04 -19.94
N GLN A 504 10.60 0.52 -19.10
CA GLN A 504 10.18 0.96 -17.78
C GLN A 504 9.15 2.09 -17.86
N GLY A 505 9.41 3.13 -18.66
CA GLY A 505 8.46 4.22 -18.90
C GLY A 505 7.16 3.76 -19.55
N VAL A 506 7.24 2.75 -20.46
CA VAL A 506 6.05 2.15 -21.08
C VAL A 506 5.19 1.43 -20.06
N SER A 507 5.80 0.64 -19.18
CA SER A 507 5.08 -0.05 -18.10
C SER A 507 4.47 0.94 -17.10
N THR A 508 5.17 2.04 -16.80
CA THR A 508 4.67 3.13 -15.94
C THR A 508 3.48 3.86 -16.58
N TYR A 509 3.50 4.05 -17.91
CA TYR A 509 2.37 4.61 -18.67
C TYR A 509 1.14 3.69 -18.58
N ASP A 510 1.30 2.39 -18.82
CA ASP A 510 0.21 1.41 -18.75
C ASP A 510 -0.32 1.29 -17.31
N LEU A 511 0.56 1.42 -16.32
CA LEU A 511 0.19 1.47 -14.91
C LEU A 511 -0.67 2.72 -14.62
N MET A 512 -0.26 3.89 -15.07
CA MET A 512 -1.02 5.13 -14.94
C MET A 512 -2.42 5.01 -15.53
N ASP A 513 -2.54 4.49 -16.75
CA ASP A 513 -3.83 4.31 -17.42
C ASP A 513 -4.73 3.35 -16.65
N THR A 514 -4.20 2.18 -16.24
CA THR A 514 -4.93 1.16 -15.46
C THR A 514 -5.44 1.70 -14.14
N ILE A 515 -4.57 2.29 -13.31
CA ILE A 515 -4.95 2.72 -11.96
C ILE A 515 -5.84 3.97 -11.96
N THR A 516 -5.70 4.84 -12.97
CA THR A 516 -6.58 6.01 -13.11
C THR A 516 -8.01 5.57 -13.47
N ALA A 517 -8.16 4.57 -14.33
CA ALA A 517 -9.46 3.98 -14.63
C ALA A 517 -10.11 3.29 -13.42
N ASP A 518 -9.32 2.69 -12.54
CA ASP A 518 -9.81 2.02 -11.33
C ASP A 518 -10.33 2.98 -10.26
N MET A 519 -9.78 4.19 -10.16
CA MET A 519 -10.05 5.12 -9.08
C MET A 519 -11.53 5.41 -8.87
N VAL A 520 -12.21 5.81 -9.92
CA VAL A 520 -13.65 6.20 -9.85
C VAL A 520 -14.51 5.01 -9.49
N LYS A 521 -14.23 3.84 -10.09
CA LYS A 521 -14.99 2.61 -9.84
C LYS A 521 -14.85 2.14 -8.40
N VAL A 522 -13.62 2.05 -7.90
CA VAL A 522 -13.32 1.54 -6.55
C VAL A 522 -13.89 2.46 -5.48
N ASN A 523 -13.69 3.78 -5.60
CA ASN A 523 -14.22 4.74 -4.63
C ASN A 523 -15.74 4.71 -4.56
N LEU A 524 -16.43 4.75 -5.72
CA LEU A 524 -17.89 4.70 -5.75
C LEU A 524 -18.44 3.39 -5.18
N LEU A 525 -17.80 2.26 -5.49
CA LEU A 525 -18.20 0.96 -4.98
C LEU A 525 -17.94 0.84 -3.48
N ALA A 526 -16.81 1.33 -2.98
CA ALA A 526 -16.50 1.34 -1.55
C ALA A 526 -17.53 2.16 -0.77
N ILE A 527 -17.79 3.39 -1.20
CA ILE A 527 -18.79 4.29 -0.59
C ILE A 527 -20.18 3.64 -0.63
N GLY A 528 -20.59 3.13 -1.80
CA GLY A 528 -21.89 2.48 -1.99
C GLY A 528 -22.07 1.24 -1.13
N ALA A 529 -21.04 0.41 -1.01
CA ALA A 529 -21.06 -0.83 -0.24
C ALA A 529 -21.13 -0.56 1.27
N VAL A 530 -20.30 0.37 1.79
CA VAL A 530 -20.35 0.79 3.20
C VAL A 530 -21.70 1.44 3.52
N PHE A 531 -22.20 2.32 2.64
CA PHE A 531 -23.52 2.93 2.79
C PHE A 531 -24.64 1.88 2.86
N LEU A 532 -24.62 0.90 1.95
CA LEU A 532 -25.64 -0.16 1.90
C LEU A 532 -25.65 -0.98 3.19
N ILE A 533 -24.47 -1.34 3.71
CA ILE A 533 -24.39 -2.09 4.98
C ILE A 533 -24.93 -1.28 6.13
N LEU A 534 -24.51 -0.03 6.26
CA LEU A 534 -25.02 0.84 7.30
C LEU A 534 -26.55 1.01 7.19
N LEU A 535 -27.07 1.11 5.96
CA LEU A 535 -28.52 1.18 5.72
C LEU A 535 -29.24 -0.08 6.19
N LEU A 536 -28.74 -1.26 5.85
CA LEU A 536 -29.30 -2.54 6.26
C LEU A 536 -29.27 -2.74 7.79
N MET A 537 -28.19 -2.32 8.43
CA MET A 537 -28.01 -2.48 9.88
C MET A 537 -28.80 -1.47 10.68
N LYS A 538 -28.73 -0.19 10.31
CA LYS A 538 -29.41 0.89 11.06
C LYS A 538 -30.91 1.01 10.68
N ARG A 539 -31.31 0.45 9.54
CA ARG A 539 -32.70 0.50 9.01
C ARG A 539 -33.26 1.92 8.95
N GLN A 540 -32.40 2.88 8.68
CA GLN A 540 -32.68 4.31 8.58
C GLN A 540 -31.80 4.89 7.48
N LEU A 541 -32.32 5.81 6.68
CA LEU A 541 -31.59 6.38 5.54
C LEU A 541 -30.64 7.52 5.96
N LEU A 542 -31.08 8.39 6.86
CA LEU A 542 -30.37 9.63 7.17
C LEU A 542 -29.09 9.39 7.96
N LEU A 543 -29.08 8.43 8.88
CA LEU A 543 -27.90 8.15 9.71
C LEU A 543 -26.72 7.63 8.88
N PRO A 544 -26.85 6.63 7.98
CA PRO A 544 -25.78 6.24 7.07
C PRO A 544 -25.23 7.38 6.20
N ILE A 545 -26.09 8.27 5.69
CA ILE A 545 -25.65 9.44 4.91
C ILE A 545 -24.73 10.32 5.76
N ILE A 546 -25.13 10.64 7.00
CA ILE A 546 -24.34 11.49 7.90
C ILE A 546 -22.99 10.83 8.21
N LEU A 547 -22.98 9.52 8.53
CA LEU A 547 -21.78 8.80 8.90
C LEU A 547 -20.79 8.73 7.71
N VAL A 548 -21.25 8.27 6.55
CA VAL A 548 -20.40 8.14 5.35
C VAL A 548 -19.87 9.50 4.92
N LEU A 549 -20.73 10.53 4.84
CA LEU A 549 -20.30 11.87 4.41
C LEU A 549 -19.29 12.52 5.38
N SER A 550 -19.43 12.25 6.68
CA SER A 550 -18.47 12.74 7.67
C SER A 550 -17.09 12.11 7.47
N ILE A 551 -17.03 10.80 7.18
CA ILE A 551 -15.77 10.09 6.95
C ILE A 551 -15.18 10.43 5.59
N GLU A 552 -15.99 10.51 4.54
CA GLU A 552 -15.53 10.96 3.21
C GLU A 552 -14.90 12.36 3.29
N THR A 553 -15.52 13.27 4.04
CA THR A 553 -14.93 14.60 4.26
C THR A 553 -13.59 14.52 4.98
N ALA A 554 -13.44 13.58 5.93
CA ALA A 554 -12.14 13.35 6.57
C ALA A 554 -11.09 12.85 5.59
N ILE A 555 -11.46 11.94 4.67
CA ILE A 555 -10.60 11.44 3.60
C ILE A 555 -10.18 12.58 2.66
N TRP A 556 -11.13 13.40 2.21
CA TRP A 556 -10.83 14.53 1.34
C TRP A 556 -9.92 15.55 2.00
N ILE A 557 -10.12 15.88 3.29
CA ILE A 557 -9.21 16.76 4.04
C ILE A 557 -7.80 16.17 4.10
N ASN A 558 -7.67 14.88 4.41
CA ASN A 558 -6.40 14.20 4.47
C ASN A 558 -5.66 14.26 3.11
N LEU A 559 -6.36 13.91 2.04
CA LEU A 559 -5.82 13.86 0.68
C LEU A 559 -5.64 15.25 0.04
N ALA A 560 -6.22 16.31 0.60
CA ALA A 560 -6.00 17.69 0.16
C ALA A 560 -4.67 18.27 0.68
N ILE A 561 -4.09 17.72 1.74
CA ILE A 561 -2.87 18.28 2.36
C ILE A 561 -1.68 18.32 1.40
N PRO A 562 -1.37 17.27 0.61
CA PRO A 562 -0.28 17.32 -0.35
C PRO A 562 -0.44 18.41 -1.39
N TYR A 563 -1.65 18.62 -1.91
CA TYR A 563 -1.95 19.70 -2.86
C TYR A 563 -1.54 21.08 -2.31
N PHE A 564 -1.94 21.41 -1.09
CA PHE A 564 -1.57 22.67 -0.45
C PHE A 564 -0.09 22.78 -0.10
N ARG A 565 0.64 21.65 -0.02
CA ARG A 565 2.08 21.61 0.21
C ARG A 565 2.91 21.55 -1.09
N GLY A 566 2.27 21.43 -2.26
CA GLY A 566 2.94 21.22 -3.53
C GLY A 566 3.75 19.93 -3.59
N GLN A 567 3.26 18.86 -2.92
CA GLN A 567 3.92 17.57 -2.85
C GLN A 567 3.28 16.57 -3.82
N TYR A 568 4.12 15.80 -4.49
CA TYR A 568 3.65 14.67 -5.29
C TYR A 568 3.19 13.51 -4.40
N VAL A 569 2.18 12.81 -4.86
CA VAL A 569 1.56 11.67 -4.16
C VAL A 569 1.74 10.40 -4.98
N PHE A 570 2.18 9.31 -4.36
CA PHE A 570 2.07 8.02 -5.02
C PHE A 570 0.61 7.66 -5.21
N TYR A 571 0.21 7.50 -6.46
CA TYR A 571 -1.20 7.24 -6.81
C TYR A 571 -1.74 5.97 -6.14
N ILE A 572 -0.90 4.94 -6.01
CA ILE A 572 -1.22 3.70 -5.30
C ILE A 572 -1.51 3.98 -3.81
N ALA A 573 -0.70 4.81 -3.15
CA ALA A 573 -0.96 5.20 -1.76
C ALA A 573 -2.28 5.97 -1.63
N TYR A 574 -2.60 6.85 -2.59
CA TYR A 574 -3.88 7.56 -2.66
C TYR A 574 -5.08 6.60 -2.77
N LEU A 575 -5.02 5.62 -3.68
CA LEU A 575 -6.07 4.62 -3.88
C LEU A 575 -6.28 3.74 -2.64
N ILE A 576 -5.20 3.21 -2.09
CA ILE A 576 -5.26 2.34 -0.92
C ILE A 576 -5.84 3.08 0.26
N ILE A 577 -5.35 4.30 0.55
CA ILE A 577 -5.76 5.02 1.75
C ILE A 577 -7.22 5.47 1.70
N SER A 578 -7.76 5.82 0.52
CA SER A 578 -9.17 6.19 0.38
C SER A 578 -10.09 5.07 0.86
N SER A 579 -9.83 3.84 0.44
CA SER A 579 -10.61 2.66 0.84
C SER A 579 -10.31 2.20 2.27
N VAL A 580 -9.02 2.19 2.66
CA VAL A 580 -8.59 1.77 4.01
C VAL A 580 -9.10 2.73 5.07
N GLN A 581 -9.00 4.04 4.87
CA GLN A 581 -9.49 5.03 5.82
C GLN A 581 -11.00 4.95 5.96
N LEU A 582 -11.76 4.78 4.86
CA LEU A 582 -13.20 4.58 4.91
C LEU A 582 -13.55 3.36 5.75
N GLY A 583 -12.93 2.21 5.50
CA GLY A 583 -13.17 0.97 6.24
C GLY A 583 -12.76 1.03 7.71
N ALA A 584 -11.61 1.63 8.01
CA ALA A 584 -11.00 1.59 9.33
C ALA A 584 -11.46 2.72 10.29
N THR A 585 -12.05 3.81 9.79
CA THR A 585 -12.44 4.94 10.63
C THR A 585 -13.95 5.15 10.74
N VAL A 586 -14.74 4.48 9.90
CA VAL A 586 -16.21 4.50 10.04
C VAL A 586 -16.68 3.92 11.37
N ASP A 587 -15.90 3.03 11.94
CA ASP A 587 -16.14 2.37 13.24
C ASP A 587 -16.31 3.36 14.38
N TYR A 588 -15.50 4.44 14.40
CA TYR A 588 -15.61 5.50 15.40
C TYR A 588 -16.96 6.21 15.32
N ALA A 589 -17.43 6.47 14.10
CA ALA A 589 -18.71 7.13 13.87
C ALA A 589 -19.89 6.20 14.21
N ILE A 590 -19.77 4.90 13.92
CA ILE A 590 -20.77 3.88 14.31
C ILE A 590 -20.88 3.80 15.83
N LEU A 591 -19.77 3.63 16.53
CA LEU A 591 -19.73 3.56 17.99
C LEU A 591 -20.33 4.82 18.64
N PHE A 592 -19.96 5.99 18.12
CA PHE A 592 -20.50 7.26 18.59
C PHE A 592 -22.02 7.33 18.40
N SER A 593 -22.50 6.96 17.22
CA SER A 593 -23.95 7.00 16.91
C SER A 593 -24.76 6.03 17.75
N ASP A 594 -24.23 4.84 18.05
CA ASP A 594 -24.90 3.83 18.87
C ASP A 594 -25.01 4.29 20.32
N ARG A 595 -23.93 4.82 20.89
CA ARG A 595 -23.94 5.37 22.24
C ARG A 595 -24.85 6.60 22.35
N TYR A 596 -24.88 7.45 21.31
CA TYR A 596 -25.81 8.56 21.27
C TYR A 596 -27.26 8.08 21.32
N GLN A 597 -27.64 7.08 20.53
CA GLN A 597 -28.98 6.53 20.53
C GLN A 597 -29.34 5.91 21.89
N GLU A 598 -28.41 5.20 22.54
CA GLU A 598 -28.56 4.60 23.84
C GLU A 598 -28.86 5.70 24.92
N PHE A 599 -28.04 6.76 24.98
CA PHE A 599 -28.26 7.85 25.92
C PHE A 599 -29.51 8.67 25.64
N ARG A 600 -29.95 8.74 24.37
CA ARG A 600 -31.19 9.44 24.01
C ARG A 600 -32.46 8.76 24.47
N GLU A 601 -32.41 7.52 24.91
CA GLU A 601 -33.58 6.87 25.55
C GLU A 601 -33.92 7.50 26.91
N THR A 602 -32.93 8.06 27.60
CA THR A 602 -33.09 8.58 28.97
C THR A 602 -32.79 10.06 29.13
N LEU A 603 -31.93 10.65 28.29
CA LEU A 603 -31.43 12.03 28.43
C LEU A 603 -31.98 12.97 27.35
N GLY A 604 -31.94 14.28 27.63
CA GLY A 604 -32.20 15.33 26.64
C GLY A 604 -31.15 15.36 25.55
N ARG A 605 -31.45 15.96 24.38
CA ARG A 605 -30.54 15.96 23.19
C ARG A 605 -29.13 16.43 23.50
N LYS A 606 -29.00 17.60 24.17
CA LYS A 606 -27.71 18.20 24.48
C LYS A 606 -26.96 17.45 25.57
N GLU A 607 -27.69 16.92 26.56
CA GLU A 607 -27.12 16.09 27.61
C GLU A 607 -26.63 14.75 27.06
N ALA A 608 -27.40 14.13 26.16
CA ALA A 608 -27.01 12.90 25.50
C ALA A 608 -25.72 13.08 24.66
N VAL A 609 -25.57 14.21 23.94
CA VAL A 609 -24.31 14.51 23.25
C VAL A 609 -23.15 14.58 24.26
N ALA A 610 -23.29 15.34 25.34
CA ALA A 610 -22.22 15.48 26.33
C ALA A 610 -21.85 14.14 26.98
N ALA A 611 -22.85 13.32 27.34
CA ALA A 611 -22.64 11.99 27.88
C ALA A 611 -21.99 11.03 26.87
N THR A 612 -22.41 11.09 25.61
CA THR A 612 -21.82 10.26 24.54
C THR A 612 -20.35 10.61 24.33
N VAL A 613 -20.01 11.89 24.18
CA VAL A 613 -18.62 12.33 24.04
C VAL A 613 -17.80 11.87 25.25
N SER A 614 -18.30 12.06 26.48
CA SER A 614 -17.58 11.62 27.67
C SER A 614 -17.31 10.11 27.67
N ALA A 615 -18.30 9.30 27.31
CA ALA A 615 -18.22 7.84 27.36
C ALA A 615 -17.34 7.26 26.21
N VAL A 616 -17.38 7.89 25.03
CA VAL A 616 -16.73 7.34 23.80
C VAL A 616 -15.29 7.84 23.65
N THR A 617 -14.94 9.01 24.20
CA THR A 617 -13.62 9.64 24.00
C THR A 617 -12.46 8.71 24.34
N THR A 618 -12.51 8.01 25.46
CA THR A 618 -11.43 7.10 25.89
C THR A 618 -11.20 6.01 24.82
N SER A 619 -12.26 5.28 24.44
CA SER A 619 -12.17 4.17 23.50
C SER A 619 -11.67 4.64 22.13
N VAL A 620 -12.36 5.62 21.53
CA VAL A 620 -12.04 6.12 20.18
C VAL A 620 -10.67 6.82 20.15
N SER A 621 -10.26 7.51 21.22
CA SER A 621 -8.92 8.12 21.28
C SER A 621 -7.82 7.07 21.44
N THR A 622 -8.06 5.98 22.16
CA THR A 622 -7.09 4.87 22.28
C THR A 622 -6.75 4.30 20.93
N THR A 623 -7.76 3.92 20.17
CA THR A 623 -7.58 3.24 18.89
C THR A 623 -7.20 4.21 17.78
N GLY A 624 -7.83 5.39 17.75
CA GLY A 624 -7.46 6.45 16.79
C GLY A 624 -6.02 6.93 16.98
N SER A 625 -5.53 7.07 18.23
CA SER A 625 -4.13 7.41 18.48
C SER A 625 -3.18 6.24 18.16
N ALA A 626 -3.58 5.00 18.43
CA ALA A 626 -2.79 3.83 18.04
C ALA A 626 -2.58 3.77 16.51
N MET A 627 -3.66 3.94 15.75
CA MET A 627 -3.60 4.01 14.28
C MET A 627 -2.76 5.20 13.80
N ALA A 628 -2.93 6.37 14.40
CA ALA A 628 -2.19 7.57 14.03
C ALA A 628 -0.68 7.39 14.27
N VAL A 629 -0.28 6.91 15.44
CA VAL A 629 1.13 6.72 15.78
C VAL A 629 1.76 5.62 14.93
N VAL A 630 1.06 4.52 14.71
CA VAL A 630 1.52 3.44 13.83
C VAL A 630 1.72 3.96 12.40
N GLY A 631 0.79 4.77 11.89
CA GLY A 631 0.92 5.43 10.60
C GLY A 631 2.14 6.35 10.54
N PHE A 632 2.32 7.23 11.51
CA PHE A 632 3.49 8.13 11.56
C PHE A 632 4.82 7.38 11.74
N LEU A 633 4.85 6.28 12.48
CA LEU A 633 6.04 5.43 12.57
C LEU A 633 6.40 4.84 11.21
N MET A 634 5.42 4.38 10.44
CA MET A 634 5.63 3.92 9.08
C MET A 634 6.13 5.07 8.20
N GLY A 635 5.55 6.26 8.32
CA GLY A 635 5.98 7.47 7.60
C GLY A 635 7.39 7.95 7.94
N ALA A 636 7.86 7.73 9.17
CA ALA A 636 9.15 8.21 9.65
C ALA A 636 10.30 7.20 9.49
N ILE A 637 10.00 5.90 9.50
CA ILE A 637 11.01 4.83 9.49
C ILE A 637 11.23 4.29 8.08
N SER A 638 10.18 4.25 7.25
CA SER A 638 10.29 3.68 5.92
C SER A 638 11.16 4.54 5.01
N THR A 639 12.17 3.92 4.41
CA THR A 639 12.98 4.53 3.34
C THR A 639 12.26 4.51 2.00
N ASN A 640 11.31 3.58 1.82
CA ASN A 640 10.43 3.53 0.68
C ASN A 640 9.35 4.63 0.82
N GLN A 641 9.38 5.62 -0.07
CA GLN A 641 8.49 6.79 -0.02
C GLN A 641 7.02 6.43 -0.22
N LEU A 642 6.69 5.39 -1.00
CA LEU A 642 5.31 4.91 -1.15
C LEU A 642 4.76 4.43 0.20
N LEU A 643 5.49 3.57 0.90
CA LEU A 643 5.11 3.10 2.24
C LEU A 643 5.10 4.24 3.25
N GLY A 644 6.08 5.15 3.15
CA GLY A 644 6.15 6.34 3.99
C GLY A 644 4.94 7.25 3.82
N GLN A 645 4.51 7.52 2.59
CA GLN A 645 3.31 8.32 2.31
C GLN A 645 2.05 7.60 2.76
N LEU A 646 1.92 6.30 2.50
CA LEU A 646 0.79 5.50 2.99
C LEU A 646 0.66 5.59 4.51
N GLY A 647 1.78 5.49 5.23
CA GLY A 647 1.83 5.66 6.67
C GLY A 647 1.40 7.05 7.13
N ASN A 648 1.92 8.10 6.51
CA ASN A 648 1.56 9.48 6.83
C ASN A 648 0.07 9.76 6.59
N PHE A 649 -0.48 9.29 5.47
CA PHE A 649 -1.92 9.39 5.19
C PHE A 649 -2.76 8.64 6.23
N LEU A 650 -2.34 7.46 6.64
CA LEU A 650 -3.01 6.70 7.69
C LEU A 650 -3.00 7.47 9.02
N GLY A 651 -1.84 8.03 9.37
CA GLY A 651 -1.65 8.80 10.60
C GLY A 651 -2.52 10.06 10.65
N VAL A 652 -2.41 10.90 9.62
CA VAL A 652 -3.17 12.14 9.50
C VAL A 652 -4.66 11.85 9.35
N GLY A 653 -5.02 10.89 8.49
CA GLY A 653 -6.41 10.51 8.24
C GLY A 653 -7.12 10.02 9.50
N SER A 654 -6.43 9.24 10.33
CA SER A 654 -6.95 8.79 11.64
C SER A 654 -7.20 9.97 12.58
N LEU A 655 -6.27 10.92 12.70
CA LEU A 655 -6.44 12.11 13.55
C LEU A 655 -7.57 13.01 13.07
N VAL A 656 -7.68 13.23 11.75
CA VAL A 656 -8.76 14.04 11.16
C VAL A 656 -10.10 13.37 11.39
N SER A 657 -10.21 12.06 11.16
CA SER A 657 -11.45 11.29 11.42
C SER A 657 -11.84 11.35 12.91
N LEU A 658 -10.87 11.18 13.81
CA LEU A 658 -11.07 11.29 15.25
C LEU A 658 -11.60 12.70 15.64
N ALA A 659 -10.98 13.75 15.11
CA ALA A 659 -11.39 15.13 15.36
C ALA A 659 -12.82 15.38 14.87
N ILE A 660 -13.18 14.91 13.67
CA ILE A 660 -14.54 15.07 13.11
C ILE A 660 -15.56 14.30 13.94
N VAL A 661 -15.28 13.04 14.29
CA VAL A 661 -16.19 12.19 15.06
C VAL A 661 -16.44 12.77 16.45
N LEU A 662 -15.42 13.33 17.11
CA LEU A 662 -15.56 13.89 18.44
C LEU A 662 -16.10 15.33 18.47
N SER A 663 -16.05 16.09 17.39
CA SER A 663 -16.43 17.51 17.37
C SER A 663 -17.59 17.88 16.45
N ALA A 664 -17.55 17.45 15.18
CA ALA A 664 -18.53 17.84 14.16
C ALA A 664 -19.71 16.86 14.05
N LEU A 665 -19.45 15.54 14.10
CA LEU A 665 -20.49 14.51 14.04
C LEU A 665 -21.57 14.68 15.12
N PRO A 666 -21.23 15.03 16.40
CA PRO A 666 -22.23 15.37 17.41
C PRO A 666 -23.23 16.44 16.98
N GLY A 667 -22.77 17.46 16.24
CA GLY A 667 -23.60 18.54 15.69
C GLY A 667 -24.61 18.03 14.66
N PHE A 668 -24.17 17.17 13.74
CA PHE A 668 -25.08 16.57 12.74
C PHE A 668 -26.10 15.65 13.39
N LEU A 669 -25.71 14.83 14.37
CA LEU A 669 -26.63 13.95 15.10
C LEU A 669 -27.63 14.76 15.91
N TYR A 670 -27.21 15.87 16.53
CA TYR A 670 -28.10 16.80 17.24
C TYR A 670 -29.14 17.41 16.33
N LEU A 671 -28.76 17.86 15.14
CA LEU A 671 -29.67 18.43 14.13
C LEU A 671 -30.63 17.39 13.56
N ALA A 672 -30.12 16.19 13.26
CA ALA A 672 -30.86 15.09 12.68
C ALA A 672 -31.70 14.29 13.72
N ASP A 673 -31.55 14.54 15.01
CA ASP A 673 -32.20 13.80 16.10
C ASP A 673 -33.72 13.56 15.90
N PRO A 674 -34.53 14.56 15.46
CA PRO A 674 -35.96 14.37 15.28
C PRO A 674 -36.32 13.32 14.20
N LEU A 675 -35.42 13.12 13.26
CA LEU A 675 -35.59 12.21 12.14
C LEU A 675 -34.99 10.82 12.42
N ILE A 676 -33.96 10.77 13.28
CA ILE A 676 -33.25 9.53 13.63
C ILE A 676 -33.96 8.79 14.75
N ILE A 677 -34.44 9.52 15.78
CA ILE A 677 -35.04 8.92 16.97
C ILE A 677 -36.56 8.96 16.86
N LYS A 678 -37.16 7.80 16.57
CA LYS A 678 -38.61 7.64 16.65
C LYS A 678 -39.03 7.73 18.13
N LYS A 679 -39.78 8.76 18.53
CA LYS A 679 -40.40 8.81 19.83
C LYS A 679 -41.27 7.56 20.04
N LYS A 680 -40.89 6.66 20.95
CA LYS A 680 -41.84 5.67 21.47
C LYS A 680 -43.04 6.46 21.98
N LYS A 681 -44.22 6.25 21.37
CA LYS A 681 -45.48 6.76 21.95
C LYS A 681 -45.55 6.23 23.39
N GLN A 682 -45.46 7.11 24.38
CA GLN A 682 -45.80 6.73 25.73
C GLN A 682 -47.22 6.12 25.68
N PRO A 683 -47.46 4.96 26.33
CA PRO A 683 -48.82 4.50 26.52
C PRO A 683 -49.59 5.64 27.20
N LYS A 684 -50.67 6.09 26.61
CA LYS A 684 -51.60 6.95 27.33
C LYS A 684 -52.03 6.13 28.53
N GLU A 685 -51.65 6.58 29.74
CA GLU A 685 -52.27 6.14 30.97
C GLU A 685 -53.78 6.35 30.79
N ALA A 686 -54.54 5.24 30.84
CA ALA A 686 -55.97 5.20 30.81
C ALA A 686 -56.50 5.29 32.26
#